data_798d30ee275c4e4bacd038a63b239023
#
_entry.id   798d30ee275c4e4bacd038a63b239023
#
_cell.length_a   1.000
_cell.length_b   1.000
_cell.length_c   1.000
_cell.angle_alpha   90.00
_cell.angle_beta   90.00
_cell.angle_gamma   90.00
#
_symmetry.space_group_name_H-M   'P 1'
#
loop_
_entity.id
_entity.type
_entity.pdbx_description
1 polymer ?
#
loop_
_entity_poly.entity_id
_entity_poly.type
_entity_poly.pdbx_seq_one_letter_code
_entity_poly.pdbx_strand_id
1 'polypeptide(L)'
;MRFGLALAGALFLAPGILPSQESKEPSNPEVVNLTLHGVDVVREEEIRRSIHTTASHCNSFILKPFCWISKAKYFYTKKYLDREELKRDPLRIQVFYWKRGYREATVDTAVVDRGTNKVGVTFTINEGPPTLVTSVIVNQETELLTSREIQRRVVIGPDGPLNLIRIDTTRLLLMQSLWDKGYADAEVDTSIVVDSASRTAVIEFTLNPRWLTTVEDIVVDGNSGVSDSTVMRSLTLKVGDIFRRSELLRSQRELYESNMFRRAAIEPRPPLDISTPDSAKVIVVTVQEAPLREARLSAGFSTLDFVQLQARFAHYNFMGGARRLEVQGAVGNLFAHSLSGRGIFRNVTEVRTSERARYFAPTYNASVDLRQPWFWSPHNELALSFFSHRRSAPGIYVDRGYGTSFTFTREVTERAPVSANYRFEMSKVDAGDVYFCLNYGVCEQATLEALRGNQRLSPFALTGSIDRTNDPFSPNRGYRGNAGIEHASAFTLSDFRYNRAAADVATFVPVRKRGVIGGHFNIGWVRSLGSTQEAVGIGAELGNAILHPRKRFYAGGSHSVRGFGENQLGPRVLTVAVDILQKNDSTNVLCTSGADVTACNPNAPGMADRDFDPRPLGGTFMVEGSVEARFPVWRGLIGAAFVDAGLVQRRRIGQLPTRRAAITPGFGGRYKSPVGPIRADIGFNPGTTESLPVVTENVVNGQKTLVTLQQPRVYSPAGGILSRMVLHLSIGEAF
;
A
#
# COMPACT_ATOMS: atom_id res chain seq x y z
N MET A 1 29.01 21.23 28.56
CA MET A 1 29.16 20.00 29.37
C MET A 1 28.61 18.82 28.59
N ARG A 2 29.38 17.77 28.53
CA ARG A 2 29.26 16.60 27.71
C ARG A 2 28.04 15.73 28.10
N PHE A 3 27.07 15.55 27.25
CA PHE A 3 26.13 14.40 27.19
C PHE A 3 25.91 14.07 25.71
N GLY A 4 26.83 13.37 25.21
CA GLY A 4 26.73 12.73 23.89
C GLY A 4 27.09 11.26 24.06
N LEU A 5 26.38 10.39 23.36
CA LEU A 5 26.57 8.93 23.27
C LEU A 5 26.08 8.08 24.47
N ALA A 6 24.77 7.95 24.61
CA ALA A 6 24.20 6.85 25.41
C ALA A 6 22.80 6.38 24.93
N LEU A 7 22.48 6.51 23.64
CA LEU A 7 21.16 6.06 23.12
C LEU A 7 21.27 4.95 22.06
N ALA A 8 22.45 4.38 21.86
CA ALA A 8 22.65 3.23 20.95
C ALA A 8 22.79 1.87 21.69
N GLY A 9 22.71 1.85 23.01
CA GLY A 9 23.01 0.67 23.82
C GLY A 9 21.82 -0.07 24.46
N ALA A 10 20.59 0.41 24.32
CA ALA A 10 19.46 -0.12 25.12
C ALA A 10 18.55 -1.12 24.38
N LEU A 11 18.97 -1.68 23.26
CA LEU A 11 18.14 -2.66 22.50
C LEU A 11 18.72 -4.09 22.48
N PHE A 12 19.67 -4.42 23.34
CA PHE A 12 20.25 -5.77 23.47
C PHE A 12 20.31 -6.22 24.92
N LEU A 13 19.20 -6.27 25.62
CA LEU A 13 19.04 -7.15 26.77
C LEU A 13 18.21 -8.36 26.33
N ALA A 14 18.89 -9.31 25.71
CA ALA A 14 18.38 -10.66 25.51
C ALA A 14 18.44 -11.41 26.84
N PRO A 15 17.40 -12.24 27.16
CA PRO A 15 17.43 -13.11 28.34
C PRO A 15 18.58 -14.12 28.22
N GLY A 16 19.18 -14.45 29.38
CA GLY A 16 20.38 -15.25 29.55
C GLY A 16 20.51 -16.45 28.62
N ILE A 17 21.59 -16.46 27.88
CA ILE A 17 22.03 -17.60 27.05
C ILE A 17 22.58 -18.67 28.01
N LEU A 18 21.79 -19.72 28.24
CA LEU A 18 22.35 -21.00 28.67
C LEU A 18 23.34 -21.44 27.57
N PRO A 19 24.52 -21.94 27.90
CA PRO A 19 25.46 -22.45 26.92
C PRO A 19 24.78 -23.61 26.17
N SER A 20 24.38 -23.38 24.93
CA SER A 20 23.97 -24.48 24.06
C SER A 20 25.17 -25.35 23.81
N GLN A 21 25.04 -26.67 24.06
CA GLN A 21 25.98 -27.69 23.66
C GLN A 21 26.48 -27.36 22.23
N GLU A 22 27.80 -27.29 22.09
CA GLU A 22 28.45 -27.25 20.77
C GLU A 22 27.96 -28.45 19.96
N SER A 23 27.05 -28.22 19.05
CA SER A 23 26.69 -29.20 18.04
C SER A 23 27.95 -29.40 17.18
N LYS A 24 28.53 -30.64 17.24
CA LYS A 24 29.61 -31.04 16.33
C LYS A 24 29.29 -30.54 14.93
N GLU A 25 30.21 -29.77 14.31
CA GLU A 25 30.07 -29.40 12.91
C GLU A 25 29.80 -30.66 12.08
N PRO A 26 28.82 -30.65 11.20
CA PRO A 26 28.52 -31.80 10.36
C PRO A 26 29.78 -32.19 9.58
N SER A 27 30.03 -33.51 9.44
CA SER A 27 31.19 -34.05 8.71
C SER A 27 31.22 -33.67 7.22
N ASN A 28 30.14 -33.12 6.70
CA ASN A 28 29.97 -32.71 5.31
C ASN A 28 30.55 -31.31 5.06
N PRO A 29 31.22 -31.09 3.91
CA PRO A 29 31.79 -29.79 3.58
C PRO A 29 30.72 -28.70 3.37
N GLU A 30 31.05 -27.46 3.75
CA GLU A 30 30.20 -26.29 3.54
C GLU A 30 30.15 -25.93 2.05
N VAL A 31 28.95 -25.76 1.49
CA VAL A 31 28.73 -25.26 0.12
C VAL A 31 28.83 -23.73 0.13
N VAL A 32 29.97 -23.20 -0.32
CA VAL A 32 30.20 -21.75 -0.33
C VAL A 32 29.75 -21.08 -1.62
N ASN A 33 29.65 -21.82 -2.72
CA ASN A 33 29.19 -21.32 -4.02
C ASN A 33 28.33 -22.36 -4.74
N LEU A 34 27.29 -21.89 -5.43
CA LEU A 34 26.46 -22.69 -6.32
C LEU A 34 26.31 -21.93 -7.64
N THR A 35 26.83 -22.50 -8.72
CA THR A 35 26.82 -21.87 -10.05
C THR A 35 25.98 -22.73 -11.01
N LEU A 36 25.17 -22.08 -11.83
CA LEU A 36 24.43 -22.71 -12.92
C LEU A 36 24.94 -22.10 -14.24
N HIS A 37 25.35 -22.95 -15.18
CA HIS A 37 25.80 -22.55 -16.52
C HIS A 37 24.86 -23.15 -17.58
N GLY A 38 24.67 -22.43 -18.70
CA GLY A 38 23.85 -22.89 -19.82
C GLY A 38 22.34 -22.75 -19.56
N VAL A 39 21.91 -21.74 -18.78
CA VAL A 39 20.52 -21.44 -18.48
C VAL A 39 20.09 -20.22 -19.29
N ASP A 40 19.38 -20.45 -20.40
CA ASP A 40 18.98 -19.39 -21.33
C ASP A 40 17.45 -19.20 -21.38
N VAL A 41 16.68 -20.28 -21.34
CA VAL A 41 15.22 -20.27 -21.57
C VAL A 41 14.42 -19.98 -20.31
N VAL A 42 14.92 -20.40 -19.15
CA VAL A 42 14.23 -20.26 -17.86
C VAL A 42 15.02 -19.34 -16.92
N ARG A 43 14.37 -18.89 -15.86
CA ARG A 43 15.06 -18.10 -14.83
C ARG A 43 15.88 -19.01 -13.91
N GLU A 44 17.14 -18.67 -13.73
CA GLU A 44 18.03 -19.40 -12.82
C GLU A 44 17.44 -19.62 -11.42
N GLU A 45 16.67 -18.65 -10.92
CA GLU A 45 16.00 -18.74 -9.63
C GLU A 45 14.93 -19.87 -9.56
N GLU A 46 14.30 -20.22 -10.68
CA GLU A 46 13.33 -21.31 -10.75
C GLU A 46 14.04 -22.66 -10.62
N ILE A 47 15.19 -22.81 -11.27
CA ILE A 47 16.03 -24.00 -11.14
C ILE A 47 16.55 -24.13 -9.71
N ARG A 48 17.05 -23.04 -9.12
CA ARG A 48 17.52 -23.02 -7.73
C ARG A 48 16.46 -23.44 -6.71
N ARG A 49 15.19 -23.24 -7.03
CA ARG A 49 14.06 -23.71 -6.19
C ARG A 49 13.71 -25.17 -6.42
N SER A 50 14.11 -25.76 -7.54
CA SER A 50 13.83 -27.17 -7.88
C SER A 50 14.86 -28.13 -7.31
N ILE A 51 16.03 -27.65 -6.90
CA ILE A 51 17.14 -28.45 -6.36
C ILE A 51 17.24 -28.34 -4.85
N HIS A 52 17.81 -29.35 -4.21
CA HIS A 52 18.04 -29.38 -2.77
C HIS A 52 19.34 -28.68 -2.36
N THR A 53 20.39 -28.83 -3.18
CA THR A 53 21.70 -28.20 -2.93
C THR A 53 21.60 -26.68 -2.98
N THR A 54 21.98 -26.03 -1.90
CA THR A 54 21.96 -24.57 -1.78
C THR A 54 23.29 -24.05 -1.21
N ALA A 55 23.72 -22.87 -1.62
CA ALA A 55 24.94 -22.26 -1.08
C ALA A 55 24.65 -21.52 0.22
N SER A 56 25.67 -21.50 1.09
CA SER A 56 25.70 -20.66 2.27
C SER A 56 25.54 -19.18 1.92
N HIS A 57 24.74 -18.45 2.68
CA HIS A 57 24.42 -17.06 2.34
C HIS A 57 24.24 -16.18 3.59
N CYS A 58 24.41 -14.90 3.40
CA CYS A 58 24.08 -13.90 4.40
C CYS A 58 22.56 -13.71 4.50
N ASN A 59 22.03 -13.66 5.70
CA ASN A 59 20.58 -13.62 5.96
C ASN A 59 19.92 -12.30 5.49
N SER A 60 20.69 -11.22 5.37
CA SER A 60 20.19 -9.92 4.94
C SER A 60 21.26 -9.11 4.23
N PHE A 61 20.84 -8.30 3.24
CA PHE A 61 21.72 -7.37 2.58
C PHE A 61 22.32 -6.31 3.53
N ILE A 62 21.48 -5.78 4.43
CA ILE A 62 21.91 -4.78 5.43
C ILE A 62 22.95 -5.39 6.39
N LEU A 63 22.84 -6.69 6.66
CA LEU A 63 23.76 -7.42 7.52
C LEU A 63 25.03 -7.89 6.80
N LYS A 64 25.15 -7.67 5.49
CA LYS A 64 26.30 -8.15 4.71
C LYS A 64 27.67 -7.64 5.19
N PRO A 65 27.85 -6.37 5.60
CA PRO A 65 29.10 -5.93 6.22
C PRO A 65 29.44 -6.72 7.49
N PHE A 66 28.41 -7.07 8.28
CA PHE A 66 28.58 -7.88 9.49
C PHE A 66 28.87 -9.35 9.17
N CYS A 67 28.33 -9.90 8.07
CA CYS A 67 28.68 -11.23 7.57
C CYS A 67 30.16 -11.32 7.13
N TRP A 68 30.74 -10.25 6.68
CA TRP A 68 32.15 -10.18 6.31
C TRP A 68 33.06 -10.21 7.56
N ILE A 69 32.62 -9.54 8.64
CA ILE A 69 33.34 -9.47 9.91
C ILE A 69 33.09 -10.71 10.76
N SER A 70 31.87 -11.22 10.81
CA SER A 70 31.48 -12.37 11.64
C SER A 70 30.48 -13.27 10.91
N LYS A 71 30.78 -14.60 10.87
CA LYS A 71 29.91 -15.66 10.34
C LYS A 71 28.98 -16.25 11.41
N ALA A 72 28.61 -15.45 12.42
CA ALA A 72 27.68 -15.89 13.47
C ALA A 72 26.31 -16.27 12.86
N LYS A 73 25.64 -17.26 13.46
CA LYS A 73 24.33 -17.80 12.99
C LYS A 73 23.25 -16.74 12.75
N TYR A 74 23.30 -15.60 13.46
CA TYR A 74 22.37 -14.48 13.28
C TYR A 74 22.52 -13.79 11.91
N PHE A 75 23.74 -13.72 11.37
CA PHE A 75 24.06 -12.99 10.15
C PHE A 75 24.18 -13.90 8.94
N TYR A 76 24.62 -15.16 9.15
CA TYR A 76 25.02 -16.07 8.10
C TYR A 76 24.43 -17.46 8.29
N THR A 77 23.77 -17.98 7.25
CA THR A 77 23.25 -19.35 7.23
C THR A 77 24.22 -20.25 6.49
N LYS A 78 24.88 -21.15 7.21
CA LYS A 78 25.73 -22.20 6.62
C LYS A 78 24.86 -23.29 6.01
N LYS A 79 25.24 -23.77 4.84
CA LYS A 79 24.65 -24.90 4.13
C LYS A 79 25.73 -25.93 3.85
N TYR A 80 25.44 -27.16 4.14
CA TYR A 80 26.40 -28.28 3.99
C TYR A 80 25.98 -29.17 2.83
N LEU A 81 26.98 -29.82 2.18
CA LEU A 81 26.77 -30.66 1.04
C LEU A 81 26.18 -32.01 1.50
N ASP A 82 24.97 -32.32 1.06
CA ASP A 82 24.42 -33.67 1.11
C ASP A 82 24.76 -34.38 -0.21
N ARG A 83 25.61 -35.38 -0.16
CA ARG A 83 26.09 -36.09 -1.36
C ARG A 83 24.98 -36.91 -2.02
N GLU A 84 24.04 -37.46 -1.25
CA GLU A 84 22.92 -38.23 -1.80
C GLU A 84 21.91 -37.31 -2.50
N GLU A 85 21.60 -36.16 -1.91
CA GLU A 85 20.73 -35.17 -2.54
C GLU A 85 21.40 -34.52 -3.76
N LEU A 86 22.71 -34.30 -3.72
CA LEU A 86 23.46 -33.76 -4.88
C LEU A 86 23.37 -34.72 -6.09
N LYS A 87 23.44 -36.06 -5.87
CA LYS A 87 23.26 -37.03 -6.99
C LYS A 87 21.86 -36.98 -7.61
N ARG A 88 20.87 -36.52 -6.86
CA ARG A 88 19.47 -36.41 -7.33
C ARG A 88 19.18 -35.06 -8.01
N ASP A 89 19.97 -34.03 -7.72
CA ASP A 89 19.73 -32.68 -8.24
C ASP A 89 19.82 -32.59 -9.77
N PRO A 90 20.76 -33.27 -10.50
CA PRO A 90 20.76 -33.29 -11.96
C PRO A 90 19.44 -33.84 -12.52
N LEU A 91 18.92 -34.91 -11.96
CA LEU A 91 17.63 -35.48 -12.36
C LEU A 91 16.47 -34.50 -12.08
N ARG A 92 16.50 -33.80 -10.95
CA ARG A 92 15.48 -32.74 -10.67
C ARG A 92 15.51 -31.64 -11.72
N ILE A 93 16.71 -31.20 -12.14
CA ILE A 93 16.86 -30.20 -13.18
C ILE A 93 16.39 -30.78 -14.54
N GLN A 94 16.75 -32.00 -14.90
CA GLN A 94 16.27 -32.65 -16.12
C GLN A 94 14.75 -32.75 -16.15
N VAL A 95 14.11 -33.20 -15.06
CA VAL A 95 12.64 -33.27 -14.92
C VAL A 95 12.02 -31.87 -14.98
N PHE A 96 12.68 -30.85 -14.44
CA PHE A 96 12.24 -29.47 -14.54
C PHE A 96 12.17 -28.99 -15.98
N TYR A 97 13.18 -29.27 -16.81
CA TYR A 97 13.21 -28.96 -18.23
C TYR A 97 12.24 -29.81 -19.03
N TRP A 98 12.21 -31.14 -18.76
CA TRP A 98 11.30 -32.07 -19.41
C TRP A 98 9.84 -31.65 -19.26
N LYS A 99 9.42 -31.27 -18.09
CA LYS A 99 8.05 -30.74 -17.87
C LYS A 99 7.77 -29.46 -18.64
N ARG A 100 8.77 -28.74 -19.13
CA ARG A 100 8.65 -27.51 -19.92
C ARG A 100 8.83 -27.71 -21.40
N GLY A 101 8.96 -28.98 -21.87
CA GLY A 101 9.06 -29.34 -23.26
C GLY A 101 10.48 -29.55 -23.80
N TYR A 102 11.50 -29.41 -22.93
CA TYR A 102 12.91 -29.67 -23.28
C TYR A 102 13.29 -31.08 -22.86
N ARG A 103 12.94 -32.05 -23.70
CA ARG A 103 13.04 -33.48 -23.37
C ARG A 103 14.45 -34.04 -23.48
N GLU A 104 15.32 -33.40 -24.23
CA GLU A 104 16.72 -33.78 -24.47
C GLU A 104 17.70 -33.02 -23.52
N ALA A 105 17.19 -32.33 -22.49
CA ALA A 105 18.03 -31.59 -21.56
C ALA A 105 18.95 -32.54 -20.78
N THR A 106 20.26 -32.21 -20.76
CA THR A 106 21.28 -32.93 -20.02
C THR A 106 21.92 -32.02 -18.96
N VAL A 107 22.41 -32.61 -17.88
CA VAL A 107 22.96 -31.87 -16.76
C VAL A 107 24.18 -32.58 -16.23
N ASP A 108 25.33 -31.90 -16.22
CA ASP A 108 26.55 -32.37 -15.61
C ASP A 108 26.80 -31.61 -14.28
N THR A 109 27.42 -32.31 -13.32
CA THR A 109 27.70 -31.78 -11.99
C THR A 109 29.19 -31.83 -11.71
N ALA A 110 29.78 -30.71 -11.33
CA ALA A 110 31.15 -30.60 -10.86
C ALA A 110 31.17 -30.05 -9.42
N VAL A 111 31.97 -30.72 -8.57
CA VAL A 111 32.26 -30.28 -7.21
C VAL A 111 33.72 -29.86 -7.16
N VAL A 112 33.97 -28.59 -6.85
CA VAL A 112 35.32 -28.01 -6.80
C VAL A 112 35.66 -27.69 -5.35
N ASP A 113 36.81 -28.15 -4.90
CA ASP A 113 37.32 -27.81 -3.56
C ASP A 113 37.68 -26.31 -3.50
N ARG A 114 37.25 -25.65 -2.44
CA ARG A 114 37.45 -24.21 -2.20
C ARG A 114 38.17 -23.93 -0.87
N GLY A 115 38.85 -24.92 -0.33
CA GLY A 115 39.64 -24.86 0.91
C GLY A 115 39.11 -25.81 1.98
N THR A 116 39.72 -25.77 3.16
CA THR A 116 39.46 -26.73 4.24
C THR A 116 37.94 -26.82 4.53
N ASN A 117 37.39 -28.02 4.25
CA ASN A 117 35.97 -28.37 4.46
C ASN A 117 34.96 -27.43 3.73
N LYS A 118 35.31 -26.90 2.53
CA LYS A 118 34.49 -26.02 1.73
C LYS A 118 34.49 -26.45 0.27
N VAL A 119 33.31 -26.43 -0.36
CA VAL A 119 33.14 -26.80 -1.76
C VAL A 119 32.29 -25.78 -2.52
N GLY A 120 32.58 -25.67 -3.82
CA GLY A 120 31.72 -25.03 -4.81
C GLY A 120 31.05 -26.11 -5.64
N VAL A 121 29.75 -25.99 -5.88
CA VAL A 121 28.98 -26.87 -6.76
C VAL A 121 28.63 -26.14 -8.04
N THR A 122 28.87 -26.76 -9.17
CA THR A 122 28.56 -26.20 -10.50
C THR A 122 27.69 -27.22 -11.24
N PHE A 123 26.53 -26.78 -11.73
CA PHE A 123 25.72 -27.54 -12.67
C PHE A 123 25.89 -26.90 -14.06
N THR A 124 26.30 -27.73 -15.03
CA THR A 124 26.37 -27.35 -16.44
C THR A 124 25.19 -27.97 -17.17
N ILE A 125 24.32 -27.14 -17.71
CA ILE A 125 23.04 -27.51 -18.29
C ILE A 125 23.14 -27.30 -19.80
N ASN A 126 22.79 -28.35 -20.55
CA ASN A 126 22.49 -28.23 -21.98
C ASN A 126 21.01 -28.42 -22.15
N GLU A 127 20.28 -27.34 -22.43
CA GLU A 127 18.81 -27.33 -22.46
C GLU A 127 18.23 -28.15 -23.62
N GLY A 128 18.99 -28.31 -24.71
CA GLY A 128 18.54 -29.01 -25.93
C GLY A 128 17.40 -28.29 -26.66
N PRO A 129 16.97 -28.80 -27.82
CA PRO A 129 15.85 -28.23 -28.55
C PRO A 129 14.50 -28.59 -27.87
N PRO A 130 13.48 -27.69 -27.94
CA PRO A 130 12.17 -27.99 -27.42
C PRO A 130 11.35 -28.91 -28.35
N THR A 131 10.47 -29.70 -27.76
CA THR A 131 9.35 -30.30 -28.52
C THR A 131 8.26 -29.24 -28.69
N LEU A 132 7.83 -28.93 -29.92
CA LEU A 132 6.86 -27.87 -30.24
C LEU A 132 5.44 -28.43 -30.36
N VAL A 133 4.46 -27.65 -29.92
CA VAL A 133 3.04 -27.98 -30.10
C VAL A 133 2.60 -27.53 -31.48
N THR A 134 2.09 -28.43 -32.29
CA THR A 134 1.55 -28.12 -33.65
C THR A 134 0.08 -27.74 -33.60
N SER A 135 -0.71 -28.42 -32.78
CA SER A 135 -2.13 -28.10 -32.64
C SER A 135 -2.66 -28.41 -31.26
N VAL A 136 -3.69 -27.65 -30.86
CA VAL A 136 -4.46 -27.88 -29.62
C VAL A 136 -5.94 -28.02 -30.03
N ILE A 137 -6.53 -29.18 -29.79
CA ILE A 137 -7.89 -29.52 -30.13
C ILE A 137 -8.70 -29.63 -28.82
N VAL A 138 -9.92 -29.09 -28.82
CA VAL A 138 -10.84 -29.22 -27.69
C VAL A 138 -12.13 -29.80 -28.21
N ASN A 139 -12.42 -31.04 -27.84
CA ASN A 139 -13.61 -31.79 -28.26
C ASN A 139 -14.68 -31.73 -27.16
N GLN A 140 -15.92 -31.48 -27.58
CA GLN A 140 -17.11 -31.55 -26.73
C GLN A 140 -18.27 -32.15 -27.55
N GLU A 141 -18.97 -33.10 -26.98
CA GLU A 141 -20.12 -33.73 -27.67
C GLU A 141 -21.30 -32.76 -27.80
N THR A 142 -21.52 -31.95 -26.76
CA THR A 142 -22.52 -30.89 -26.74
C THR A 142 -21.82 -29.54 -26.54
N GLU A 143 -22.20 -28.53 -27.28
CA GLU A 143 -21.58 -27.19 -27.19
C GLU A 143 -21.94 -26.51 -25.86
N LEU A 144 -21.23 -26.85 -24.78
CA LEU A 144 -21.38 -26.26 -23.46
C LEU A 144 -20.51 -25.02 -23.29
N LEU A 145 -19.32 -25.02 -23.86
CA LEU A 145 -18.40 -23.89 -23.86
C LEU A 145 -18.32 -23.30 -25.26
N THR A 146 -18.53 -22.01 -25.36
CA THR A 146 -18.36 -21.29 -26.65
C THR A 146 -16.88 -21.25 -27.04
N SER A 147 -16.59 -21.15 -28.34
CA SER A 147 -15.22 -21.03 -28.85
C SER A 147 -14.44 -19.91 -28.21
N ARG A 148 -15.10 -18.80 -27.84
CA ARG A 148 -14.50 -17.64 -27.12
C ARG A 148 -14.14 -17.97 -25.68
N GLU A 149 -14.95 -18.76 -24.97
CA GLU A 149 -14.66 -19.26 -23.62
C GLU A 149 -13.47 -20.21 -23.65
N ILE A 150 -13.43 -21.14 -24.60
CA ILE A 150 -12.33 -22.08 -24.80
C ILE A 150 -11.02 -21.33 -25.05
N GLN A 151 -10.98 -20.38 -26.01
CA GLN A 151 -9.79 -19.57 -26.29
C GLN A 151 -9.24 -18.82 -25.07
N ARG A 152 -10.11 -18.38 -24.17
CA ARG A 152 -9.68 -17.70 -22.93
C ARG A 152 -9.09 -18.66 -21.90
N ARG A 153 -9.43 -19.94 -21.95
CA ARG A 153 -9.03 -20.97 -21.00
C ARG A 153 -7.82 -21.77 -21.45
N VAL A 154 -7.61 -21.89 -22.74
CA VAL A 154 -6.44 -22.55 -23.31
C VAL A 154 -5.22 -21.66 -23.20
N VAL A 155 -4.28 -22.01 -22.29
CA VAL A 155 -3.06 -21.23 -22.03
C VAL A 155 -1.82 -21.79 -22.75
N ILE A 156 -1.98 -22.90 -23.47
CA ILE A 156 -0.96 -23.47 -24.34
C ILE A 156 -1.38 -23.23 -25.79
N GLY A 157 -0.49 -22.69 -26.61
CA GLY A 157 -0.75 -22.39 -28.00
C GLY A 157 0.17 -23.17 -28.94
N PRO A 158 -0.13 -23.17 -30.26
CA PRO A 158 0.75 -23.71 -31.28
C PRO A 158 2.09 -22.95 -31.29
N ASP A 159 3.13 -23.54 -31.85
CA ASP A 159 4.50 -23.05 -31.97
C ASP A 159 5.25 -22.83 -30.62
N GLY A 160 4.61 -23.12 -29.51
CA GLY A 160 5.23 -23.10 -28.19
C GLY A 160 5.79 -24.45 -27.76
N PRO A 161 6.70 -24.47 -26.74
CA PRO A 161 7.21 -25.74 -26.23
C PRO A 161 6.11 -26.52 -25.50
N LEU A 162 6.16 -27.87 -25.61
CA LEU A 162 5.25 -28.82 -24.97
C LEU A 162 5.35 -28.74 -23.45
N ASN A 163 4.72 -27.76 -22.86
CA ASN A 163 4.78 -27.47 -21.42
C ASN A 163 3.65 -28.20 -20.69
N LEU A 164 3.98 -29.29 -19.99
CA LEU A 164 3.01 -30.08 -19.23
C LEU A 164 2.30 -29.32 -18.13
N ILE A 165 2.94 -28.32 -17.54
CA ILE A 165 2.34 -27.44 -16.52
C ILE A 165 1.23 -26.58 -17.14
N ARG A 166 1.44 -26.07 -18.36
CA ARG A 166 0.42 -25.30 -19.09
C ARG A 166 -0.73 -26.20 -19.58
N ILE A 167 -0.42 -27.43 -19.95
CA ILE A 167 -1.43 -28.43 -20.32
C ILE A 167 -2.34 -28.72 -19.13
N ASP A 168 -1.77 -29.04 -17.97
CA ASP A 168 -2.54 -29.29 -16.75
C ASP A 168 -3.33 -28.05 -16.31
N THR A 169 -2.74 -26.86 -16.44
CA THR A 169 -3.44 -25.59 -16.19
C THR A 169 -4.63 -25.42 -17.13
N THR A 170 -4.48 -25.71 -18.43
CA THR A 170 -5.57 -25.65 -19.42
C THR A 170 -6.68 -26.62 -19.05
N ARG A 171 -6.33 -27.88 -18.74
CA ARG A 171 -7.25 -28.92 -18.29
C ARG A 171 -8.08 -28.45 -17.08
N LEU A 172 -7.42 -27.92 -16.05
CA LEU A 172 -8.07 -27.38 -14.85
C LEU A 172 -8.98 -26.18 -15.16
N LEU A 173 -8.56 -25.27 -16.03
CA LEU A 173 -9.37 -24.11 -16.41
C LEU A 173 -10.62 -24.48 -17.21
N LEU A 174 -10.53 -25.48 -18.10
CA LEU A 174 -11.67 -26.02 -18.83
C LEU A 174 -12.63 -26.71 -17.83
N MET A 175 -12.11 -27.55 -16.95
CA MET A 175 -12.87 -28.23 -15.92
C MET A 175 -13.58 -27.23 -14.97
N GLN A 176 -12.89 -26.16 -14.54
CA GLN A 176 -13.51 -25.07 -13.76
C GLN A 176 -14.68 -24.44 -14.50
N SER A 177 -14.58 -24.25 -15.82
CA SER A 177 -15.66 -23.68 -16.60
C SER A 177 -16.90 -24.58 -16.63
N LEU A 178 -16.73 -25.90 -16.67
CA LEU A 178 -17.80 -26.87 -16.56
C LEU A 178 -18.41 -26.88 -15.14
N TRP A 179 -17.59 -26.85 -14.10
CA TRP A 179 -18.05 -26.77 -12.72
C TRP A 179 -18.87 -25.49 -12.44
N ASP A 180 -18.49 -24.37 -13.06
CA ASP A 180 -19.23 -23.10 -12.91
C ASP A 180 -20.53 -23.08 -13.71
N LYS A 181 -20.71 -23.99 -14.66
CA LYS A 181 -21.96 -24.23 -15.40
C LYS A 181 -22.87 -25.27 -14.73
N GLY A 182 -22.44 -25.87 -13.62
CA GLY A 182 -23.25 -26.81 -12.85
C GLY A 182 -22.88 -28.28 -12.98
N TYR A 183 -21.82 -28.59 -13.65
CA TYR A 183 -21.36 -29.97 -13.88
C TYR A 183 -20.30 -30.36 -12.84
N ALA A 184 -20.73 -30.70 -11.62
CA ALA A 184 -19.82 -30.96 -10.50
C ALA A 184 -18.86 -32.12 -10.72
N ASP A 185 -19.30 -33.15 -11.44
CA ASP A 185 -18.53 -34.37 -11.75
C ASP A 185 -17.89 -34.34 -13.14
N ALA A 186 -17.79 -33.16 -13.75
CA ALA A 186 -17.17 -33.03 -15.08
C ALA A 186 -15.70 -33.44 -15.02
N GLU A 187 -15.29 -34.15 -16.05
CA GLU A 187 -13.92 -34.57 -16.30
C GLU A 187 -13.41 -33.98 -17.62
N VAL A 188 -12.13 -33.74 -17.69
CA VAL A 188 -11.45 -33.35 -18.94
C VAL A 188 -10.27 -34.26 -19.14
N ASP A 189 -10.43 -35.15 -20.13
CA ASP A 189 -9.37 -36.05 -20.52
C ASP A 189 -8.37 -35.33 -21.43
N THR A 190 -7.11 -35.72 -21.32
CA THR A 190 -6.02 -35.10 -22.10
C THR A 190 -5.19 -36.17 -22.78
N SER A 191 -5.17 -36.13 -24.10
CA SER A 191 -4.32 -36.98 -24.95
C SER A 191 -3.19 -36.13 -25.54
N ILE A 192 -1.97 -36.67 -25.51
CA ILE A 192 -0.77 -36.01 -26.05
C ILE A 192 -0.07 -36.99 -26.96
N VAL A 193 -0.09 -36.70 -28.22
CA VAL A 193 0.62 -37.49 -29.25
C VAL A 193 1.90 -36.75 -29.62
N VAL A 194 3.04 -37.38 -29.38
CA VAL A 194 4.37 -36.83 -29.64
C VAL A 194 5.05 -37.58 -30.78
N ASP A 195 5.43 -36.84 -31.80
CA ASP A 195 6.35 -37.34 -32.82
C ASP A 195 7.78 -36.93 -32.43
N SER A 196 8.55 -37.94 -32.04
CA SER A 196 9.94 -37.72 -31.61
C SER A 196 10.87 -37.40 -32.76
N ALA A 197 10.56 -37.82 -33.99
CA ALA A 197 11.41 -37.56 -35.16
C ALA A 197 11.34 -36.10 -35.59
N SER A 198 10.13 -35.53 -35.63
CA SER A 198 9.90 -34.13 -35.98
C SER A 198 9.96 -33.19 -34.77
N ARG A 199 10.08 -33.73 -33.54
CA ARG A 199 9.99 -32.97 -32.25
C ARG A 199 8.70 -32.15 -32.16
N THR A 200 7.59 -32.72 -32.59
CA THR A 200 6.28 -32.07 -32.56
C THR A 200 5.28 -32.82 -31.71
N ALA A 201 4.25 -32.12 -31.24
CA ALA A 201 3.20 -32.71 -30.43
C ALA A 201 1.82 -32.14 -30.78
N VAL A 202 0.81 -33.01 -30.78
CA VAL A 202 -0.61 -32.67 -30.85
C VAL A 202 -1.24 -32.92 -29.50
N ILE A 203 -2.02 -31.94 -29.02
CA ILE A 203 -2.70 -32.00 -27.73
C ILE A 203 -4.21 -31.99 -27.99
N GLU A 204 -4.91 -32.92 -27.38
CA GLU A 204 -6.35 -33.06 -27.48
C GLU A 204 -6.96 -33.09 -26.07
N PHE A 205 -7.95 -32.21 -25.82
CA PHE A 205 -8.76 -32.18 -24.61
C PHE A 205 -10.17 -32.64 -24.95
N THR A 206 -10.65 -33.68 -24.28
CA THR A 206 -12.02 -34.19 -24.44
C THR A 206 -12.82 -33.82 -23.19
N LEU A 207 -13.88 -33.05 -23.36
CA LEU A 207 -14.73 -32.57 -22.28
C LEU A 207 -15.86 -33.59 -22.04
N ASN A 208 -15.92 -34.15 -20.85
CA ASN A 208 -16.97 -35.03 -20.38
C ASN A 208 -17.75 -34.35 -19.25
N PRO A 209 -18.89 -33.69 -19.51
CA PRO A 209 -19.62 -32.94 -18.50
C PRO A 209 -20.36 -33.81 -17.48
N ARG A 210 -20.68 -35.07 -17.82
CA ARG A 210 -21.57 -35.95 -17.07
C ARG A 210 -22.97 -35.35 -16.88
N TRP A 211 -23.42 -35.05 -15.68
CA TRP A 211 -24.78 -34.54 -15.37
C TRP A 211 -24.77 -33.18 -14.69
N LEU A 212 -25.86 -32.42 -14.92
CA LEU A 212 -26.10 -31.15 -14.25
C LEU A 212 -26.42 -31.42 -12.76
N THR A 213 -25.78 -30.70 -11.88
CA THR A 213 -25.82 -30.94 -10.43
C THR A 213 -26.49 -29.78 -9.69
N THR A 214 -27.34 -30.11 -8.73
CA THR A 214 -27.95 -29.16 -7.77
C THR A 214 -27.47 -29.44 -6.34
N VAL A 215 -27.58 -28.45 -5.47
CA VAL A 215 -27.27 -28.58 -4.04
C VAL A 215 -28.48 -29.17 -3.32
N GLU A 216 -28.38 -30.38 -2.80
CA GLU A 216 -29.42 -31.06 -2.04
C GLU A 216 -29.47 -30.59 -0.59
N ASP A 217 -28.30 -30.54 0.06
CA ASP A 217 -28.17 -30.16 1.46
C ASP A 217 -26.78 -29.59 1.74
N ILE A 218 -26.63 -28.85 2.86
CA ILE A 218 -25.35 -28.32 3.32
C ILE A 218 -25.13 -28.70 4.77
N VAL A 219 -24.11 -29.49 5.03
CA VAL A 219 -23.74 -29.99 6.35
C VAL A 219 -22.50 -29.26 6.87
N VAL A 220 -22.57 -28.73 8.09
CA VAL A 220 -21.42 -28.08 8.76
C VAL A 220 -20.83 -29.06 9.76
N ASP A 221 -19.50 -29.19 9.75
CA ASP A 221 -18.74 -30.08 10.63
C ASP A 221 -17.51 -29.39 11.20
N GLY A 222 -17.18 -29.71 12.47
CA GLY A 222 -15.97 -29.23 13.14
C GLY A 222 -16.07 -27.87 13.85
N ASN A 223 -17.26 -27.28 13.91
CA ASN A 223 -17.54 -26.07 14.71
C ASN A 223 -18.00 -26.45 16.13
N SER A 224 -17.66 -25.64 17.10
CA SER A 224 -18.05 -25.79 18.52
C SER A 224 -18.48 -24.47 19.16
N GLY A 225 -17.71 -23.42 18.99
CA GLY A 225 -17.99 -22.07 19.52
C GLY A 225 -18.70 -21.14 18.54
N VAL A 226 -18.71 -21.49 17.26
CA VAL A 226 -19.41 -20.77 16.19
C VAL A 226 -20.60 -21.59 15.74
N SER A 227 -21.80 -21.05 15.74
CA SER A 227 -23.02 -21.78 15.36
C SER A 227 -23.06 -22.08 13.85
N ASP A 228 -23.71 -23.20 13.46
CA ASP A 228 -23.99 -23.56 12.07
C ASP A 228 -24.65 -22.42 11.30
N SER A 229 -25.63 -21.74 11.92
CA SER A 229 -26.31 -20.59 11.32
C SER A 229 -25.36 -19.44 11.00
N THR A 230 -24.27 -19.27 11.74
CA THR A 230 -23.23 -18.27 11.45
C THR A 230 -22.39 -18.69 10.25
N VAL A 231 -22.01 -19.97 10.17
CA VAL A 231 -21.31 -20.54 9.02
C VAL A 231 -22.16 -20.45 7.76
N MET A 232 -23.43 -20.86 7.85
CA MET A 232 -24.38 -20.83 6.72
C MET A 232 -24.58 -19.43 6.14
N ARG A 233 -24.52 -18.36 6.95
CA ARG A 233 -24.64 -16.97 6.46
C ARG A 233 -23.47 -16.52 5.58
N SER A 234 -22.30 -17.14 5.73
CA SER A 234 -21.14 -16.82 4.90
C SER A 234 -21.22 -17.44 3.51
N LEU A 235 -22.09 -18.44 3.34
CA LEU A 235 -22.19 -19.15 2.09
C LEU A 235 -22.96 -18.36 1.05
N THR A 236 -22.40 -18.27 -0.14
CA THR A 236 -23.07 -17.66 -1.29
C THR A 236 -23.96 -18.67 -2.02
N LEU A 237 -23.76 -19.97 -1.78
CA LEU A 237 -24.51 -21.09 -2.30
C LEU A 237 -25.62 -21.49 -1.32
N LYS A 238 -26.80 -21.84 -1.83
CA LYS A 238 -27.97 -22.28 -1.04
C LYS A 238 -28.48 -23.63 -1.50
N VAL A 239 -29.20 -24.31 -0.63
CA VAL A 239 -29.94 -25.52 -0.97
C VAL A 239 -30.92 -25.21 -2.11
N GLY A 240 -30.94 -26.05 -3.14
CA GLY A 240 -31.72 -25.91 -4.37
C GLY A 240 -31.02 -25.15 -5.49
N ASP A 241 -29.88 -24.48 -5.24
CA ASP A 241 -29.11 -23.78 -6.28
C ASP A 241 -28.40 -24.79 -7.20
N ILE A 242 -28.15 -24.37 -8.45
CA ILE A 242 -27.22 -25.08 -9.34
C ILE A 242 -25.83 -24.99 -8.75
N PHE A 243 -25.13 -26.11 -8.68
CA PHE A 243 -23.75 -26.17 -8.22
C PHE A 243 -22.84 -25.23 -9.01
N ARG A 244 -22.00 -24.45 -8.30
CA ARG A 244 -20.98 -23.62 -8.91
C ARG A 244 -19.72 -23.65 -8.06
N ARG A 245 -18.62 -24.14 -8.62
CA ARG A 245 -17.34 -24.24 -7.92
C ARG A 245 -16.81 -22.88 -7.46
N SER A 246 -17.02 -21.84 -8.27
CA SER A 246 -16.65 -20.46 -7.92
C SER A 246 -17.36 -19.97 -6.65
N GLU A 247 -18.62 -20.34 -6.45
CA GLU A 247 -19.36 -19.97 -5.22
C GLU A 247 -18.85 -20.73 -3.98
N LEU A 248 -18.44 -22.00 -4.11
CA LEU A 248 -17.81 -22.72 -3.02
C LEU A 248 -16.47 -22.06 -2.60
N LEU A 249 -15.62 -21.76 -3.59
CA LEU A 249 -14.34 -21.10 -3.34
C LEU A 249 -14.51 -19.70 -2.77
N ARG A 250 -15.55 -19.00 -3.16
CA ARG A 250 -15.91 -17.70 -2.60
C ARG A 250 -16.35 -17.85 -1.15
N SER A 251 -17.30 -18.75 -0.86
CA SER A 251 -17.74 -19.07 0.49
C SER A 251 -16.61 -19.48 1.40
N GLN A 252 -15.68 -20.31 0.89
CA GLN A 252 -14.48 -20.70 1.62
C GLN A 252 -13.58 -19.49 1.95
N ARG A 253 -13.43 -18.54 1.03
CA ARG A 253 -12.68 -17.30 1.26
C ARG A 253 -13.35 -16.45 2.35
N GLU A 254 -14.66 -16.27 2.29
CA GLU A 254 -15.42 -15.54 3.32
C GLU A 254 -15.22 -16.13 4.73
N LEU A 255 -15.19 -17.46 4.84
CA LEU A 255 -14.87 -18.13 6.09
C LEU A 255 -13.46 -17.82 6.58
N TYR A 256 -12.45 -17.82 5.69
CA TYR A 256 -11.08 -17.45 6.06
C TYR A 256 -10.95 -15.96 6.43
N GLU A 257 -11.56 -15.08 5.67
CA GLU A 257 -11.51 -13.63 5.91
C GLU A 257 -12.22 -13.20 7.19
N SER A 258 -13.17 -14.05 7.67
CA SER A 258 -13.81 -13.86 8.97
C SER A 258 -12.84 -13.92 10.15
N ASN A 259 -11.67 -14.55 9.97
CA ASN A 259 -10.70 -14.87 11.02
C ASN A 259 -11.22 -15.75 12.17
N MET A 260 -12.39 -16.36 12.01
CA MET A 260 -12.95 -17.30 12.98
C MET A 260 -12.42 -18.73 12.80
N PHE A 261 -11.85 -19.04 11.64
CA PHE A 261 -11.42 -20.37 11.28
C PHE A 261 -9.95 -20.39 10.82
N ARG A 262 -9.19 -21.38 11.32
CA ARG A 262 -7.82 -21.67 10.85
C ARG A 262 -7.83 -22.45 9.55
N ARG A 263 -8.84 -23.30 9.39
CA ARG A 263 -9.06 -24.11 8.20
C ARG A 263 -10.55 -24.11 7.90
N ALA A 264 -10.86 -23.97 6.63
CA ALA A 264 -12.20 -24.14 6.10
C ALA A 264 -12.07 -24.87 4.75
N ALA A 265 -12.79 -25.98 4.57
CA ALA A 265 -12.90 -26.70 3.32
C ALA A 265 -14.39 -26.82 3.00
N ILE A 266 -14.76 -26.53 1.77
CA ILE A 266 -16.13 -26.66 1.28
C ILE A 266 -16.07 -27.54 0.04
N GLU A 267 -16.58 -28.76 0.16
CA GLU A 267 -16.48 -29.77 -0.86
C GLU A 267 -17.80 -30.52 -1.04
N PRO A 268 -18.18 -30.89 -2.27
CA PRO A 268 -19.28 -31.81 -2.45
C PRO A 268 -18.90 -33.17 -1.87
N ARG A 269 -19.85 -33.85 -1.24
CA ARG A 269 -19.65 -35.22 -0.78
C ARG A 269 -19.33 -36.12 -2.00
N PRO A 270 -18.29 -36.95 -1.95
CA PRO A 270 -17.99 -37.87 -3.03
C PRO A 270 -19.19 -38.80 -3.31
N PRO A 271 -19.45 -39.15 -4.58
CA PRO A 271 -20.51 -40.09 -4.90
C PRO A 271 -20.21 -41.47 -4.31
N LEU A 272 -21.23 -42.18 -3.89
CA LEU A 272 -21.09 -43.56 -3.36
C LEU A 272 -20.68 -44.53 -4.48
N ASP A 273 -21.13 -44.28 -5.68
CA ASP A 273 -20.77 -45.05 -6.89
C ASP A 273 -20.61 -44.07 -8.06
N ILE A 274 -19.45 -44.14 -8.73
CA ILE A 274 -19.09 -43.26 -9.87
C ILE A 274 -19.97 -43.52 -11.08
N SER A 275 -20.55 -44.70 -11.19
CA SER A 275 -21.39 -45.10 -12.33
C SER A 275 -22.83 -44.64 -12.28
N THR A 276 -23.33 -44.26 -11.10
CA THR A 276 -24.70 -43.76 -10.94
C THR A 276 -24.78 -42.23 -11.10
N PRO A 277 -25.82 -41.73 -11.80
CA PRO A 277 -26.05 -40.29 -11.91
C PRO A 277 -26.26 -39.67 -10.51
N ASP A 278 -25.38 -38.72 -10.13
CA ASP A 278 -25.43 -38.00 -8.89
C ASP A 278 -25.70 -36.51 -9.15
N SER A 279 -26.96 -36.24 -9.53
CA SER A 279 -27.39 -34.87 -9.86
C SER A 279 -27.79 -34.01 -8.67
N ALA A 280 -27.83 -34.55 -7.45
CA ALA A 280 -28.15 -33.85 -6.22
C ALA A 280 -27.06 -34.12 -5.18
N LYS A 281 -26.25 -33.08 -4.87
CA LYS A 281 -25.07 -33.23 -4.01
C LYS A 281 -25.27 -32.55 -2.65
N VAL A 282 -24.84 -33.26 -1.61
CA VAL A 282 -24.64 -32.70 -0.28
C VAL A 282 -23.28 -31.99 -0.23
N ILE A 283 -23.29 -30.72 0.15
CA ILE A 283 -22.09 -29.94 0.36
C ILE A 283 -21.64 -30.05 1.80
N VAL A 284 -20.41 -30.49 2.05
CA VAL A 284 -19.83 -30.59 3.39
C VAL A 284 -18.90 -29.38 3.62
N VAL A 285 -19.20 -28.63 4.67
CA VAL A 285 -18.42 -27.49 5.14
C VAL A 285 -17.65 -27.92 6.38
N THR A 286 -16.39 -28.31 6.20
CA THR A 286 -15.51 -28.73 7.30
C THR A 286 -14.71 -27.52 7.77
N VAL A 287 -14.84 -27.17 9.06
CA VAL A 287 -14.16 -26.02 9.66
C VAL A 287 -13.31 -26.42 10.85
N GLN A 288 -12.24 -25.66 11.07
CA GLN A 288 -11.44 -25.73 12.30
C GLN A 288 -11.33 -24.34 12.89
N GLU A 289 -11.89 -24.14 14.08
CA GLU A 289 -11.95 -22.84 14.72
C GLU A 289 -10.56 -22.27 15.07
N ALA A 290 -10.43 -20.96 14.92
CA ALA A 290 -9.31 -20.16 15.40
C ALA A 290 -9.64 -19.51 16.74
N PRO A 291 -8.65 -19.01 17.51
CA PRO A 291 -8.93 -18.17 18.65
C PRO A 291 -9.75 -16.94 18.22
N LEU A 292 -10.93 -16.78 18.82
CA LEU A 292 -11.85 -15.70 18.50
C LEU A 292 -11.38 -14.31 18.98
N ARG A 293 -10.30 -14.26 19.78
CA ARG A 293 -9.75 -13.03 20.34
C ARG A 293 -8.30 -12.88 19.95
N GLU A 294 -7.94 -11.68 19.50
CA GLU A 294 -6.57 -11.34 19.12
C GLU A 294 -6.17 -10.01 19.77
N ALA A 295 -5.00 -9.96 20.37
CA ALA A 295 -4.39 -8.71 20.81
C ALA A 295 -3.06 -8.54 20.08
N ARG A 296 -2.85 -7.36 19.48
CA ARG A 296 -1.64 -7.03 18.73
C ARG A 296 -1.07 -5.71 19.22
N LEU A 297 0.22 -5.69 19.48
CA LEU A 297 0.98 -4.49 19.76
C LEU A 297 2.02 -4.30 18.66
N SER A 298 2.11 -3.10 18.12
CA SER A 298 3.10 -2.76 17.11
C SER A 298 3.75 -1.41 17.38
N ALA A 299 5.02 -1.29 16.98
CA ALA A 299 5.76 -0.05 17.02
C ALA A 299 6.22 0.27 15.60
N GLY A 300 6.15 1.53 15.22
CA GLY A 300 6.54 2.03 13.91
C GLY A 300 7.40 3.28 14.01
N PHE A 301 8.04 3.59 12.89
CA PHE A 301 8.86 4.77 12.74
C PHE A 301 8.68 5.33 11.33
N SER A 302 8.41 6.62 11.23
CA SER A 302 8.35 7.32 9.95
C SER A 302 8.94 8.73 10.08
N THR A 303 9.31 9.32 8.96
CA THR A 303 9.75 10.73 8.95
C THR A 303 8.60 11.71 9.22
N LEU A 304 7.35 11.26 9.09
CA LEU A 304 6.16 12.09 9.29
C LEU A 304 5.65 12.03 10.74
N ASP A 305 5.51 10.81 11.29
CA ASP A 305 4.91 10.57 12.62
C ASP A 305 5.95 10.25 13.69
N PHE A 306 7.23 10.33 13.34
CA PHE A 306 8.36 9.99 14.21
C PHE A 306 8.25 8.55 14.74
N VAL A 307 8.18 8.38 16.04
CA VAL A 307 7.94 7.08 16.65
C VAL A 307 6.45 6.96 16.97
N GLN A 308 5.86 5.82 16.59
CA GLN A 308 4.47 5.53 16.86
C GLN A 308 4.30 4.15 17.50
N LEU A 309 3.32 4.05 18.38
CA LEU A 309 2.88 2.81 19.01
C LEU A 309 1.41 2.59 18.69
N GLN A 310 1.06 1.36 18.39
CA GLN A 310 -0.31 0.96 18.11
C GLN A 310 -0.65 -0.30 18.90
N ALA A 311 -1.81 -0.30 19.54
CA ALA A 311 -2.43 -1.45 20.17
C ALA A 311 -3.77 -1.72 19.49
N ARG A 312 -4.07 -2.99 19.25
CA ARG A 312 -5.32 -3.45 18.66
C ARG A 312 -5.79 -4.69 19.39
N PHE A 313 -7.06 -4.70 19.75
CA PHE A 313 -7.78 -5.88 20.23
C PHE A 313 -8.94 -6.15 19.29
N ALA A 314 -9.11 -7.41 18.88
CA ALA A 314 -10.22 -7.85 18.04
C ALA A 314 -10.92 -9.07 18.65
N HIS A 315 -12.25 -9.09 18.63
CA HIS A 315 -13.09 -10.24 18.93
C HIS A 315 -13.94 -10.55 17.70
N TYR A 316 -13.67 -11.70 17.06
CA TYR A 316 -14.20 -12.05 15.73
C TYR A 316 -15.62 -12.63 15.72
N ASN A 317 -16.17 -13.01 16.87
CA ASN A 317 -17.56 -13.49 17.01
C ASN A 317 -18.20 -12.89 18.25
N PHE A 318 -18.16 -11.56 18.38
CA PHE A 318 -18.73 -10.82 19.51
C PHE A 318 -20.24 -10.93 19.50
N MET A 319 -20.84 -11.48 20.55
CA MET A 319 -22.28 -11.76 20.65
C MET A 319 -22.83 -12.66 19.54
N GLY A 320 -21.98 -13.48 18.90
CA GLY A 320 -22.37 -14.40 17.83
C GLY A 320 -22.60 -13.74 16.47
N GLY A 321 -22.93 -14.55 15.45
CA GLY A 321 -23.27 -14.07 14.11
C GLY A 321 -22.11 -13.45 13.33
N ALA A 322 -20.86 -13.82 13.66
CA ALA A 322 -19.62 -13.28 13.12
C ALA A 322 -19.44 -11.76 13.34
N ARG A 323 -20.13 -11.18 14.30
CA ARG A 323 -19.92 -9.77 14.64
C ARG A 323 -18.50 -9.56 15.11
N ARG A 324 -17.83 -8.59 14.55
CA ARG A 324 -16.47 -8.24 14.90
C ARG A 324 -16.45 -6.97 15.73
N LEU A 325 -15.96 -7.09 16.97
CA LEU A 325 -15.66 -5.93 17.81
C LEU A 325 -14.14 -5.70 17.72
N GLU A 326 -13.76 -4.50 17.33
CA GLU A 326 -12.37 -4.10 17.26
C GLU A 326 -12.16 -2.82 18.08
N VAL A 327 -11.18 -2.85 18.98
CA VAL A 327 -10.73 -1.68 19.74
C VAL A 327 -9.31 -1.42 19.36
N GLN A 328 -9.04 -0.22 18.85
CA GLN A 328 -7.69 0.16 18.46
C GLN A 328 -7.30 1.54 19.00
N GLY A 329 -6.03 1.67 19.31
CA GLY A 329 -5.43 2.91 19.73
C GLY A 329 -4.05 3.04 19.13
N ALA A 330 -3.74 4.21 18.59
CA ALA A 330 -2.41 4.56 18.08
C ALA A 330 -1.97 5.89 18.70
N VAL A 331 -0.70 5.99 19.07
CA VAL A 331 -0.07 7.22 19.53
C VAL A 331 1.16 7.46 18.67
N GLY A 332 1.26 8.63 18.06
CA GLY A 332 2.37 9.05 17.21
C GLY A 332 3.02 10.34 17.70
N ASN A 333 3.95 10.87 16.94
CA ASN A 333 4.78 12.01 17.28
C ASN A 333 5.58 11.83 18.58
N LEU A 334 5.81 10.57 18.99
CA LEU A 334 6.65 10.31 20.16
C LEU A 334 8.08 10.76 19.84
N PHE A 335 8.70 11.47 20.77
CA PHE A 335 10.03 12.09 20.64
C PHE A 335 10.18 13.11 19.49
N ALA A 336 9.07 13.53 18.84
CA ALA A 336 9.11 14.49 17.73
C ALA A 336 9.84 15.78 18.10
N HIS A 337 9.63 16.31 19.32
CA HIS A 337 10.27 17.52 19.80
C HIS A 337 11.81 17.43 19.84
N SER A 338 12.34 16.26 20.16
CA SER A 338 13.79 16.02 20.25
C SER A 338 14.42 15.64 18.90
N LEU A 339 13.66 15.03 18.01
CA LEU A 339 14.13 14.49 16.74
C LEU A 339 13.99 15.48 15.57
N SER A 340 12.98 16.37 15.58
CA SER A 340 12.72 17.30 14.48
C SER A 340 13.92 18.23 14.23
N GLY A 341 14.22 18.46 12.94
CA GLY A 341 15.35 19.28 12.50
C GLY A 341 16.73 18.60 12.62
N ARG A 342 16.81 17.32 13.02
CA ARG A 342 18.08 16.60 13.21
C ARG A 342 18.17 15.37 12.28
N GLY A 343 19.36 15.13 11.74
CA GLY A 343 19.65 13.94 10.94
C GLY A 343 18.67 13.76 9.77
N ILE A 344 18.03 12.60 9.70
CA ILE A 344 17.03 12.25 8.67
C ILE A 344 15.73 13.07 8.76
N PHE A 345 15.47 13.73 9.89
CA PHE A 345 14.32 14.61 10.12
C PHE A 345 14.58 16.08 9.76
N ARG A 346 15.72 16.38 9.15
CA ARG A 346 16.08 17.76 8.75
C ARG A 346 15.08 18.36 7.76
N ASN A 347 14.46 17.53 6.92
CA ASN A 347 13.51 17.93 5.88
C ASN A 347 12.04 17.85 6.34
N VAL A 348 11.77 17.50 7.61
CA VAL A 348 10.44 17.65 8.19
C VAL A 348 10.15 19.14 8.24
N THR A 349 8.92 19.54 7.89
CA THR A 349 8.48 20.93 7.83
C THR A 349 9.01 21.72 9.04
N GLU A 350 9.87 22.70 8.78
CA GLU A 350 10.38 23.57 9.82
C GLU A 350 9.23 24.39 10.38
N VAL A 351 9.08 24.35 11.68
CA VAL A 351 8.06 25.10 12.42
C VAL A 351 8.79 25.98 13.41
N ARG A 352 8.37 27.23 13.60
CA ARG A 352 8.96 28.15 14.58
C ARG A 352 9.04 27.49 15.95
N THR A 353 10.07 27.82 16.72
CA THR A 353 10.29 27.26 18.04
C THR A 353 9.07 27.44 18.96
N SER A 354 8.34 28.56 18.83
CA SER A 354 7.11 28.87 19.57
C SER A 354 5.94 27.94 19.20
N GLU A 355 5.92 27.38 17.99
CA GLU A 355 4.85 26.51 17.49
C GLU A 355 5.18 25.02 17.61
N ARG A 356 6.44 24.66 17.92
CA ARG A 356 6.86 23.25 18.05
C ARG A 356 6.02 22.48 19.05
N ALA A 357 5.76 23.06 20.22
CA ALA A 357 4.92 22.44 21.23
C ALA A 357 3.51 22.12 20.74
N ARG A 358 2.96 22.94 19.83
CA ARG A 358 1.63 22.77 19.25
C ARG A 358 1.61 21.63 18.22
N TYR A 359 2.51 21.63 17.23
CA TYR A 359 2.50 20.69 16.13
C TYR A 359 3.13 19.33 16.47
N PHE A 360 4.18 19.32 17.29
CA PHE A 360 4.92 18.10 17.64
C PHE A 360 4.50 17.46 18.97
N ALA A 361 3.44 17.94 19.61
CA ALA A 361 2.83 17.21 20.71
C ALA A 361 2.30 15.84 20.21
N PRO A 362 2.22 14.82 21.07
CA PRO A 362 1.74 13.49 20.70
C PRO A 362 0.41 13.53 19.96
N THR A 363 0.33 12.84 18.85
CA THR A 363 -0.90 12.57 18.11
C THR A 363 -1.53 11.28 18.62
N TYR A 364 -2.84 11.15 18.49
CA TYR A 364 -3.52 9.90 18.81
C TYR A 364 -4.69 9.63 17.88
N ASN A 365 -5.01 8.36 17.71
CA ASN A 365 -6.21 7.90 17.06
C ASN A 365 -6.73 6.69 17.83
N ALA A 366 -7.94 6.78 18.36
CA ALA A 366 -8.59 5.71 19.09
C ALA A 366 -9.94 5.43 18.46
N SER A 367 -10.31 4.15 18.28
CA SER A 367 -11.63 3.76 17.83
C SER A 367 -12.10 2.47 18.45
N VAL A 368 -13.44 2.36 18.51
CA VAL A 368 -14.20 1.14 18.81
C VAL A 368 -15.10 0.90 17.61
N ASP A 369 -14.87 -0.20 16.92
CA ASP A 369 -15.52 -0.55 15.68
C ASP A 369 -16.33 -1.83 15.87
N LEU A 370 -17.64 -1.78 15.61
CA LEU A 370 -18.54 -2.93 15.57
C LEU A 370 -18.93 -3.18 14.11
N ARG A 371 -18.58 -4.34 13.59
CA ARG A 371 -18.89 -4.75 12.21
C ARG A 371 -19.82 -5.96 12.22
N GLN A 372 -20.84 -5.92 11.37
CA GLN A 372 -21.72 -7.03 11.06
C GLN A 372 -21.50 -7.43 9.61
N PRO A 373 -20.69 -8.47 9.35
CA PRO A 373 -20.58 -9.04 8.01
C PRO A 373 -21.87 -9.75 7.63
N TRP A 374 -22.02 -10.03 6.34
CA TRP A 374 -23.14 -10.79 5.76
C TRP A 374 -24.53 -10.23 6.12
N PHE A 375 -24.62 -8.90 6.16
CA PHE A 375 -25.86 -8.19 6.49
C PHE A 375 -26.82 -8.26 5.31
N TRP A 376 -27.94 -8.98 5.47
CA TRP A 376 -28.94 -9.34 4.46
C TRP A 376 -28.40 -10.16 3.26
N SER A 377 -27.12 -10.17 3.00
CA SER A 377 -26.47 -10.88 1.90
C SER A 377 -25.01 -11.14 2.27
N PRO A 378 -24.41 -12.26 1.80
CA PRO A 378 -22.98 -12.53 1.97
C PRO A 378 -22.05 -11.42 1.43
N HIS A 379 -22.55 -10.57 0.54
CA HIS A 379 -21.83 -9.50 -0.10
C HIS A 379 -21.86 -8.16 0.66
N ASN A 380 -22.59 -8.07 1.77
CA ASN A 380 -22.83 -6.82 2.46
C ASN A 380 -22.20 -6.84 3.87
N GLU A 381 -21.61 -5.73 4.24
CA GLU A 381 -21.11 -5.47 5.61
C GLU A 381 -21.71 -4.16 6.14
N LEU A 382 -22.08 -4.16 7.38
CA LEU A 382 -22.52 -2.97 8.12
C LEU A 382 -21.49 -2.71 9.23
N ALA A 383 -21.04 -1.47 9.37
CA ALA A 383 -20.11 -1.08 10.41
C ALA A 383 -20.56 0.17 11.15
N LEU A 384 -20.44 0.15 12.48
CA LEU A 384 -20.60 1.28 13.37
C LEU A 384 -19.27 1.52 14.08
N SER A 385 -18.75 2.76 14.02
CA SER A 385 -17.50 3.14 14.64
C SER A 385 -17.67 4.34 15.55
N PHE A 386 -17.08 4.27 16.74
CA PHE A 386 -16.87 5.42 17.64
C PHE A 386 -15.38 5.74 17.62
N PHE A 387 -15.05 7.00 17.45
CA PHE A 387 -13.65 7.39 17.31
C PHE A 387 -13.34 8.71 18.02
N SER A 388 -12.05 8.85 18.37
CA SER A 388 -11.45 10.11 18.83
C SER A 388 -10.05 10.23 18.29
N HIS A 389 -9.67 11.43 17.86
CA HIS A 389 -8.33 11.65 17.32
C HIS A 389 -7.78 13.03 17.63
N ARG A 390 -6.44 13.10 17.62
CA ARG A 390 -5.65 14.33 17.50
C ARG A 390 -4.66 14.12 16.36
N ARG A 391 -4.80 14.87 15.29
CA ARG A 391 -3.93 14.83 14.12
C ARG A 391 -3.17 16.13 14.00
N SER A 392 -1.94 16.08 13.53
CA SER A 392 -1.13 17.25 13.28
C SER A 392 -0.57 17.22 11.87
N ALA A 393 -0.76 18.31 11.14
CA ALA A 393 -0.06 18.61 9.92
C ALA A 393 0.85 19.81 10.17
N PRO A 394 2.15 19.62 10.43
CA PRO A 394 3.05 20.69 10.84
C PRO A 394 3.00 21.90 9.90
N GLY A 395 2.84 23.09 10.46
CA GLY A 395 2.71 24.34 9.71
C GLY A 395 1.36 24.61 9.07
N ILE A 396 0.40 23.64 9.14
CA ILE A 396 -0.91 23.77 8.51
C ILE A 396 -2.03 23.79 9.56
N TYR A 397 -2.24 22.67 10.26
CA TYR A 397 -3.29 22.58 11.29
C TYR A 397 -3.00 21.50 12.33
N VAL A 398 -3.64 21.63 13.46
CA VAL A 398 -3.88 20.56 14.43
C VAL A 398 -5.39 20.35 14.51
N ASP A 399 -5.85 19.15 14.28
CA ASP A 399 -7.26 18.77 14.30
C ASP A 399 -7.52 17.76 15.41
N ARG A 400 -8.49 18.08 16.27
CA ARG A 400 -8.96 17.21 17.35
C ARG A 400 -10.43 16.95 17.10
N GLY A 401 -10.80 15.68 17.09
CA GLY A 401 -12.19 15.34 16.82
C GLY A 401 -12.59 14.06 17.51
N TYR A 402 -13.88 13.93 17.75
CA TYR A 402 -14.52 12.71 18.20
C TYR A 402 -15.89 12.59 17.56
N GLY A 403 -16.38 11.38 17.41
CA GLY A 403 -17.64 11.18 16.76
C GLY A 403 -17.97 9.72 16.50
N THR A 404 -18.95 9.55 15.61
CA THR A 404 -19.43 8.25 15.18
C THR A 404 -19.43 8.18 13.65
N SER A 405 -19.27 6.98 13.10
CA SER A 405 -19.50 6.75 11.68
C SER A 405 -20.28 5.47 11.45
N PHE A 406 -21.15 5.52 10.45
CA PHE A 406 -21.95 4.42 9.99
C PHE A 406 -21.58 4.12 8.55
N THR A 407 -21.19 2.87 8.28
CA THR A 407 -20.73 2.45 6.95
C THR A 407 -21.50 1.22 6.50
N PHE A 408 -22.05 1.28 5.30
CA PHE A 408 -22.58 0.14 4.57
C PHE A 408 -21.66 -0.15 3.40
N THR A 409 -21.14 -1.36 3.32
CA THR A 409 -20.25 -1.82 2.23
C THR A 409 -20.90 -2.97 1.49
N ARG A 410 -20.88 -2.93 0.16
CA ARG A 410 -21.28 -4.02 -0.70
C ARG A 410 -20.15 -4.40 -1.66
N GLU A 411 -19.79 -5.65 -1.68
CA GLU A 411 -18.89 -6.21 -2.68
C GLU A 411 -19.66 -6.44 -3.98
N VAL A 412 -19.43 -5.57 -4.99
CA VAL A 412 -20.14 -5.65 -6.28
C VAL A 412 -19.56 -6.76 -7.16
N THR A 413 -18.25 -6.85 -7.19
CA THR A 413 -17.51 -7.95 -7.79
C THR A 413 -16.35 -8.30 -6.89
N GLU A 414 -15.69 -9.43 -7.13
CA GLU A 414 -14.52 -9.85 -6.37
C GLU A 414 -13.47 -8.72 -6.27
N ARG A 415 -13.08 -8.35 -5.07
CA ARG A 415 -12.15 -7.26 -4.76
C ARG A 415 -12.56 -5.89 -5.31
N ALA A 416 -13.86 -5.65 -5.41
CA ALA A 416 -14.41 -4.36 -5.84
C ALA A 416 -15.58 -3.92 -4.95
N PRO A 417 -15.32 -3.55 -3.68
CA PRO A 417 -16.33 -3.03 -2.77
C PRO A 417 -16.74 -1.60 -3.12
N VAL A 418 -18.02 -1.31 -2.87
CA VAL A 418 -18.59 0.03 -2.87
C VAL A 418 -19.14 0.29 -1.47
N SER A 419 -18.79 1.43 -0.87
CA SER A 419 -19.17 1.79 0.50
C SER A 419 -19.89 3.13 0.54
N ALA A 420 -20.99 3.17 1.27
CA ALA A 420 -21.68 4.39 1.68
C ALA A 420 -21.37 4.65 3.15
N ASN A 421 -20.82 5.80 3.47
CA ASN A 421 -20.41 6.18 4.82
C ASN A 421 -21.05 7.50 5.22
N TYR A 422 -21.69 7.54 6.38
CA TYR A 422 -22.07 8.76 7.06
C TYR A 422 -21.23 8.91 8.32
N ARG A 423 -20.59 10.07 8.47
CA ARG A 423 -19.73 10.40 9.61
C ARG A 423 -20.26 11.63 10.33
N PHE A 424 -20.53 11.52 11.61
CA PHE A 424 -20.82 12.65 12.48
C PHE A 424 -19.63 12.90 13.39
N GLU A 425 -19.03 14.08 13.28
CA GLU A 425 -17.82 14.43 14.01
C GLU A 425 -17.91 15.84 14.58
N MET A 426 -17.60 15.96 15.86
CA MET A 426 -17.28 17.24 16.51
C MET A 426 -15.79 17.46 16.34
N SER A 427 -15.41 18.45 15.55
CA SER A 427 -14.01 18.78 15.21
C SER A 427 -13.66 20.14 15.78
N LYS A 428 -12.48 20.22 16.38
CA LYS A 428 -11.81 21.45 16.81
C LYS A 428 -10.52 21.61 16.04
N VAL A 429 -10.50 22.57 15.11
CA VAL A 429 -9.35 22.84 14.26
C VAL A 429 -8.56 24.00 14.80
N ASP A 430 -7.31 23.74 15.07
CA ASP A 430 -6.31 24.74 15.39
C ASP A 430 -5.38 24.89 14.17
N ALA A 431 -5.86 25.61 13.13
CA ALA A 431 -5.02 25.99 12.00
C ALA A 431 -4.26 27.29 12.34
N GLY A 432 -3.12 27.51 11.68
CA GLY A 432 -2.38 28.75 11.82
C GLY A 432 -3.23 29.93 11.41
N ASP A 433 -3.09 31.06 12.06
CA ASP A 433 -3.84 32.31 11.81
C ASP A 433 -3.74 32.70 10.32
N VAL A 434 -2.56 32.50 9.76
CA VAL A 434 -2.26 32.71 8.34
C VAL A 434 -3.18 31.89 7.39
N TYR A 435 -3.55 30.68 7.79
CA TYR A 435 -4.43 29.84 6.96
C TYR A 435 -5.81 30.49 6.77
N PHE A 436 -6.42 30.96 7.83
CA PHE A 436 -7.74 31.59 7.76
C PHE A 436 -7.68 32.97 7.14
N CYS A 437 -6.67 33.78 7.50
CA CYS A 437 -6.51 35.11 6.98
C CYS A 437 -6.38 35.13 5.46
N LEU A 438 -5.46 34.37 4.89
CA LEU A 438 -5.21 34.40 3.47
C LEU A 438 -6.17 33.57 2.61
N ASN A 439 -6.77 32.55 3.19
CA ASN A 439 -7.73 31.77 2.44
C ASN A 439 -9.13 32.40 2.43
N TYR A 440 -9.50 33.14 3.49
CA TYR A 440 -10.88 33.57 3.71
C TYR A 440 -11.01 35.03 4.15
N GLY A 441 -9.91 35.75 4.33
CA GLY A 441 -9.94 37.16 4.77
C GLY A 441 -10.18 37.33 6.27
N VAL A 442 -10.17 36.24 7.05
CA VAL A 442 -10.35 36.27 8.52
C VAL A 442 -9.00 36.49 9.18
N CYS A 443 -8.64 37.76 9.41
CA CYS A 443 -7.33 38.14 9.94
C CYS A 443 -7.39 38.61 11.41
N GLU A 444 -8.56 38.92 11.92
CA GLU A 444 -8.75 39.37 13.29
C GLU A 444 -8.72 38.22 14.29
N GLN A 445 -8.01 38.40 15.39
CA GLN A 445 -7.82 37.35 16.38
C GLN A 445 -9.12 36.86 17.03
N ALA A 446 -10.05 37.76 17.34
CA ALA A 446 -11.34 37.39 17.93
C ALA A 446 -12.16 36.46 17.00
N THR A 447 -12.19 36.76 15.71
CA THR A 447 -12.87 35.94 14.70
C THR A 447 -12.15 34.61 14.49
N LEU A 448 -10.81 34.58 14.53
CA LEU A 448 -10.01 33.38 14.46
C LEU A 448 -10.25 32.45 15.66
N GLU A 449 -10.43 33.01 16.86
CA GLU A 449 -10.76 32.23 18.07
C GLU A 449 -12.16 31.60 17.98
N ALA A 450 -13.14 32.29 17.40
CA ALA A 450 -14.46 31.73 17.15
C ALA A 450 -14.41 30.53 16.19
N LEU A 451 -13.57 30.59 15.13
CA LEU A 451 -13.34 29.49 14.21
C LEU A 451 -12.64 28.27 14.83
N ARG A 452 -11.88 28.50 15.92
CA ARG A 452 -11.22 27.45 16.70
C ARG A 452 -12.16 26.71 17.65
N GLY A 453 -13.43 27.10 17.75
CA GLY A 453 -14.46 26.42 18.50
C GLY A 453 -14.74 25.02 17.99
N ASN A 454 -15.60 24.27 18.69
CA ASN A 454 -16.08 22.98 18.25
C ASN A 454 -17.06 23.17 17.10
N GLN A 455 -16.78 22.57 15.95
CA GLN A 455 -17.61 22.61 14.74
C GLN A 455 -18.01 21.19 14.31
N ARG A 456 -19.20 21.06 13.74
CA ARG A 456 -19.67 19.78 13.18
C ARG A 456 -19.10 19.57 11.79
N LEU A 457 -18.46 18.43 11.58
CA LEU A 457 -17.98 17.98 10.29
C LEU A 457 -18.64 16.63 9.98
N SER A 458 -19.76 16.70 9.26
CA SER A 458 -20.64 15.53 9.11
C SER A 458 -20.91 15.22 7.63
N PRO A 459 -19.92 14.71 6.89
CA PRO A 459 -20.11 14.35 5.50
C PRO A 459 -20.81 13.00 5.31
N PHE A 460 -21.53 12.89 4.22
CA PHE A 460 -21.90 11.63 3.58
C PHE A 460 -20.91 11.36 2.43
N ALA A 461 -20.35 10.17 2.38
CA ALA A 461 -19.39 9.76 1.37
C ALA A 461 -19.82 8.46 0.68
N LEU A 462 -19.63 8.42 -0.65
CA LEU A 462 -19.73 7.20 -1.45
C LEU A 462 -18.35 6.92 -2.03
N THR A 463 -17.82 5.73 -1.78
CA THR A 463 -16.48 5.32 -2.24
C THR A 463 -16.54 3.97 -2.92
N GLY A 464 -15.77 3.80 -3.97
CA GLY A 464 -15.56 2.51 -4.65
C GLY A 464 -14.08 2.24 -4.79
N SER A 465 -13.69 0.99 -4.62
CA SER A 465 -12.31 0.56 -4.84
C SER A 465 -12.27 -0.72 -5.65
N ILE A 466 -11.15 -0.95 -6.32
CA ILE A 466 -10.86 -2.18 -7.07
C ILE A 466 -9.38 -2.51 -6.92
N ASP A 467 -9.06 -3.76 -6.64
CA ASP A 467 -7.67 -4.25 -6.63
C ASP A 467 -7.57 -5.54 -7.46
N ARG A 468 -6.87 -5.45 -8.59
CA ARG A 468 -6.57 -6.55 -9.51
C ARG A 468 -5.06 -6.78 -9.59
N THR A 469 -4.31 -6.37 -8.58
CA THR A 469 -2.88 -6.64 -8.51
C THR A 469 -2.62 -8.09 -8.11
N ASN A 470 -1.47 -8.59 -8.54
CA ASN A 470 -1.03 -9.95 -8.21
C ASN A 470 -0.42 -10.09 -6.80
N ASP A 471 0.00 -9.00 -6.18
CA ASP A 471 0.59 -8.95 -4.84
C ASP A 471 0.25 -7.59 -4.21
N PRO A 472 -0.43 -7.55 -3.05
CA PRO A 472 -0.83 -6.29 -2.41
C PRO A 472 0.36 -5.49 -1.85
N PHE A 473 1.49 -6.14 -1.52
CA PHE A 473 2.66 -5.50 -0.91
C PHE A 473 3.75 -5.10 -1.91
N SER A 474 3.88 -5.85 -3.02
CA SER A 474 4.90 -5.61 -4.03
C SER A 474 4.36 -5.96 -5.42
N PRO A 475 3.39 -5.21 -5.91
CA PRO A 475 2.74 -5.51 -7.17
C PRO A 475 3.72 -5.38 -8.35
N ASN A 476 3.67 -6.37 -9.24
CA ASN A 476 4.44 -6.35 -10.48
C ASN A 476 3.56 -6.47 -11.71
N ARG A 477 2.26 -6.74 -11.53
CA ARG A 477 1.27 -6.85 -12.60
C ARG A 477 -0.12 -6.50 -12.08
N GLY A 478 -0.92 -5.88 -12.93
CA GLY A 478 -2.31 -5.55 -12.65
C GLY A 478 -2.51 -4.08 -12.34
N TYR A 479 -3.66 -3.75 -11.80
CA TYR A 479 -4.03 -2.38 -11.45
C TYR A 479 -4.85 -2.35 -10.17
N ARG A 480 -4.82 -1.21 -9.51
CA ARG A 480 -5.71 -0.88 -8.39
C ARG A 480 -6.20 0.55 -8.52
N GLY A 481 -7.35 0.82 -7.98
CA GLY A 481 -7.91 2.16 -8.00
C GLY A 481 -8.93 2.36 -6.90
N ASN A 482 -9.10 3.60 -6.50
CA ASN A 482 -10.19 4.02 -5.65
C ASN A 482 -10.75 5.35 -6.17
N ALA A 483 -12.06 5.56 -5.96
CA ALA A 483 -12.70 6.83 -6.27
C ALA A 483 -13.77 7.09 -5.21
N GLY A 484 -13.96 8.36 -4.88
CA GLY A 484 -14.94 8.75 -3.88
C GLY A 484 -15.50 10.14 -4.11
N ILE A 485 -16.75 10.30 -3.74
CA ILE A 485 -17.44 11.57 -3.65
C ILE A 485 -17.89 11.79 -2.21
N GLU A 486 -17.85 13.03 -1.78
CA GLU A 486 -18.21 13.42 -0.41
C GLU A 486 -19.06 14.68 -0.46
N HIS A 487 -20.18 14.69 0.25
CA HIS A 487 -21.09 15.81 0.38
C HIS A 487 -21.29 16.16 1.85
N ALA A 488 -21.17 17.43 2.18
CA ALA A 488 -21.47 17.96 3.50
C ALA A 488 -22.34 19.23 3.36
N SER A 489 -23.44 19.27 4.11
CA SER A 489 -24.40 20.37 4.08
C SER A 489 -25.18 20.45 5.38
N ALA A 490 -26.12 21.37 5.49
CA ALA A 490 -27.05 21.43 6.62
C ALA A 490 -27.87 20.13 6.74
N PHE A 491 -28.21 19.50 5.61
CA PHE A 491 -28.92 18.21 5.60
C PHE A 491 -28.12 17.08 6.27
N THR A 492 -26.80 17.10 6.12
CA THR A 492 -25.91 16.15 6.80
C THR A 492 -25.49 16.61 8.20
N LEU A 493 -26.08 17.67 8.76
CA LEU A 493 -25.76 18.28 10.05
C LEU A 493 -24.34 18.84 10.12
N SER A 494 -23.77 19.28 9.01
CA SER A 494 -22.41 19.80 8.94
C SER A 494 -22.38 21.33 8.93
N ASP A 495 -21.50 21.91 9.74
CA ASP A 495 -21.21 23.35 9.73
C ASP A 495 -20.33 23.72 8.54
N PHE A 496 -19.36 22.85 8.18
CA PHE A 496 -18.60 23.00 6.94
C PHE A 496 -19.37 22.38 5.77
N ARG A 497 -19.71 23.19 4.77
CA ARG A 497 -20.54 22.80 3.63
C ARG A 497 -19.71 22.71 2.36
N TYR A 498 -19.64 21.55 1.74
CA TYR A 498 -18.79 21.33 0.56
C TYR A 498 -19.19 20.08 -0.23
N ASN A 499 -18.73 20.04 -1.49
CA ASN A 499 -18.66 18.83 -2.28
C ASN A 499 -17.20 18.52 -2.57
N ARG A 500 -16.80 17.27 -2.42
CA ARG A 500 -15.43 16.81 -2.69
C ARG A 500 -15.48 15.54 -3.53
N ALA A 501 -14.60 15.45 -4.53
CA ALA A 501 -14.38 14.25 -5.31
C ALA A 501 -12.86 13.97 -5.41
N ALA A 502 -12.50 12.71 -5.36
CA ALA A 502 -11.12 12.29 -5.55
C ALA A 502 -11.09 10.91 -6.20
N ALA A 503 -10.07 10.67 -7.03
CA ALA A 503 -9.81 9.39 -7.64
C ALA A 503 -8.30 9.15 -7.71
N ASP A 504 -7.91 7.90 -7.44
CA ASP A 504 -6.53 7.42 -7.40
C ASP A 504 -6.45 6.11 -8.16
N VAL A 505 -5.50 5.97 -9.08
CA VAL A 505 -5.32 4.76 -9.89
C VAL A 505 -3.83 4.46 -10.01
N ALA A 506 -3.47 3.22 -9.76
CA ALA A 506 -2.13 2.71 -10.00
C ALA A 506 -2.16 1.47 -10.91
N THR A 507 -1.20 1.35 -11.81
CA THR A 507 -1.04 0.23 -12.73
C THR A 507 0.39 -0.29 -12.72
N PHE A 508 0.56 -1.60 -12.93
CA PHE A 508 1.86 -2.26 -12.91
C PHE A 508 1.97 -3.19 -14.11
N VAL A 509 3.00 -2.99 -14.92
CA VAL A 509 3.25 -3.74 -16.14
C VAL A 509 4.65 -4.38 -16.06
N PRO A 510 4.74 -5.71 -16.14
CA PRO A 510 6.04 -6.37 -16.18
C PRO A 510 6.74 -6.07 -17.51
N VAL A 511 8.04 -5.70 -17.43
CA VAL A 511 8.87 -5.40 -18.59
C VAL A 511 10.04 -6.36 -18.62
N ARG A 512 10.20 -7.09 -19.73
CA ARG A 512 11.24 -8.12 -19.88
C ARG A 512 11.22 -9.15 -18.73
N LYS A 513 12.32 -9.89 -18.54
CA LYS A 513 12.36 -11.00 -17.58
C LYS A 513 12.29 -10.57 -16.09
N ARG A 514 12.54 -9.31 -15.73
CA ARG A 514 12.67 -8.92 -14.29
C ARG A 514 12.27 -7.48 -13.95
N GLY A 515 11.95 -6.62 -14.92
CA GLY A 515 11.58 -5.23 -14.67
C GLY A 515 10.08 -5.04 -14.50
N VAL A 516 9.69 -3.95 -13.85
CA VAL A 516 8.29 -3.51 -13.71
C VAL A 516 8.22 -2.02 -13.98
N ILE A 517 7.26 -1.61 -14.80
CA ILE A 517 6.90 -0.18 -14.90
C ILE A 517 5.61 -0.01 -14.11
N GLY A 518 5.64 0.87 -13.10
CA GLY A 518 4.49 1.33 -12.36
C GLY A 518 4.07 2.72 -12.84
N GLY A 519 2.78 2.93 -13.01
CA GLY A 519 2.17 4.24 -13.25
C GLY A 519 1.18 4.56 -12.15
N HIS A 520 1.15 5.81 -11.70
CA HIS A 520 0.21 6.30 -10.69
C HIS A 520 -0.41 7.62 -11.15
N PHE A 521 -1.69 7.78 -10.91
CA PHE A 521 -2.42 9.01 -11.22
C PHE A 521 -3.42 9.28 -10.11
N ASN A 522 -3.40 10.51 -9.57
CA ASN A 522 -4.30 10.97 -8.53
C ASN A 522 -4.88 12.33 -8.92
N ILE A 523 -6.20 12.48 -8.80
CA ILE A 523 -6.92 13.70 -9.06
C ILE A 523 -7.90 14.00 -7.94
N GLY A 524 -7.96 15.25 -7.53
CA GLY A 524 -8.87 15.68 -6.48
C GLY A 524 -9.46 17.05 -6.76
N TRP A 525 -10.72 17.19 -6.38
CA TRP A 525 -11.44 18.44 -6.47
C TRP A 525 -12.34 18.64 -5.26
N VAL A 526 -12.40 19.87 -4.75
CA VAL A 526 -13.30 20.25 -3.67
C VAL A 526 -13.87 21.66 -3.94
N ARG A 527 -15.15 21.80 -3.67
CA ARG A 527 -15.86 23.09 -3.75
C ARG A 527 -16.61 23.32 -2.44
N SER A 528 -16.35 24.46 -1.79
CA SER A 528 -17.19 24.93 -0.68
C SER A 528 -18.53 25.40 -1.21
N LEU A 529 -19.59 25.14 -0.44
CA LEU A 529 -20.96 25.59 -0.70
C LEU A 529 -21.22 26.86 0.11
N GLY A 530 -21.99 27.77 -0.39
CA GLY A 530 -22.18 29.16 0.12
C GLY A 530 -22.58 29.23 1.59
N SER A 531 -23.04 29.33 2.39
CA SER A 531 -23.56 29.43 3.77
C SER A 531 -22.69 28.80 4.88
N THR A 532 -21.46 28.36 4.59
CA THR A 532 -20.54 27.81 5.62
C THR A 532 -20.18 28.87 6.67
N GLN A 533 -20.06 30.14 6.26
CA GLN A 533 -19.72 31.24 7.16
C GLN A 533 -20.80 31.48 8.22
N GLU A 534 -22.06 31.45 7.84
CA GLU A 534 -23.18 31.56 8.78
C GLU A 534 -23.20 30.42 9.80
N ALA A 535 -22.91 29.19 9.31
CA ALA A 535 -22.91 28.01 10.16
C ALA A 535 -21.80 28.04 11.23
N VAL A 536 -20.67 28.70 10.94
CA VAL A 536 -19.54 28.85 11.88
C VAL A 536 -19.55 30.16 12.64
N GLY A 537 -20.61 30.95 12.54
CA GLY A 537 -20.80 32.19 13.31
C GLY A 537 -20.00 33.40 12.80
N ILE A 538 -19.61 33.38 11.53
CA ILE A 538 -18.89 34.50 10.87
C ILE A 538 -19.88 35.20 9.95
N GLY A 539 -19.98 36.51 10.08
CA GLY A 539 -20.92 37.32 9.26
C GLY A 539 -20.74 37.16 7.74
N ALA A 540 -21.82 37.36 7.01
CA ALA A 540 -21.91 37.15 5.55
C ALA A 540 -20.99 38.04 4.70
N GLU A 541 -20.31 39.02 5.29
CA GLU A 541 -19.50 40.00 4.58
C GLU A 541 -18.19 39.46 3.99
N LEU A 542 -17.75 38.29 4.43
CA LEU A 542 -16.47 37.67 4.04
C LEU A 542 -16.53 36.80 2.77
N GLY A 543 -17.40 37.04 1.85
CA GLY A 543 -17.42 36.62 0.43
C GLY A 543 -17.00 35.22 0.01
N ASN A 544 -16.30 34.47 0.84
CA ASN A 544 -15.74 33.13 0.54
C ASN A 544 -16.16 32.09 1.56
N ALA A 545 -16.84 31.05 1.12
CA ALA A 545 -17.24 29.93 2.01
C ALA A 545 -16.03 29.19 2.59
N ILE A 546 -15.96 29.11 3.92
CA ILE A 546 -14.86 28.47 4.65
C ILE A 546 -14.90 26.96 4.46
N LEU A 547 -13.76 26.39 4.13
CA LEU A 547 -13.56 24.97 3.98
C LEU A 547 -12.63 24.46 5.10
N HIS A 548 -13.00 23.37 5.74
CA HIS A 548 -12.17 22.72 6.74
C HIS A 548 -10.77 22.40 6.17
N PRO A 549 -9.64 22.74 6.84
CA PRO A 549 -8.29 22.55 6.30
C PRO A 549 -8.01 21.11 5.85
N ARG A 550 -8.51 20.11 6.58
CA ARG A 550 -8.37 18.69 6.24
C ARG A 550 -9.04 18.28 4.91
N LYS A 551 -9.98 19.09 4.41
CA LYS A 551 -10.72 18.78 3.17
C LYS A 551 -10.09 19.38 1.93
N ARG A 552 -9.08 20.26 2.09
CA ARG A 552 -8.26 20.75 0.97
C ARG A 552 -7.26 19.70 0.54
N PHE A 553 -6.67 19.91 -0.62
CA PHE A 553 -5.63 19.04 -1.16
C PHE A 553 -4.26 19.66 -0.93
N TYR A 554 -3.33 18.81 -0.56
CA TYR A 554 -1.91 19.12 -0.36
C TYR A 554 -1.09 18.09 -1.11
N ALA A 555 0.08 18.47 -1.60
CA ALA A 555 0.98 17.60 -2.34
C ALA A 555 2.44 17.82 -1.94
N GLY A 556 3.29 16.87 -2.33
CA GLY A 556 4.69 16.75 -1.91
C GLY A 556 4.84 15.71 -0.80
N GLY A 557 5.99 15.08 -0.75
CA GLY A 557 6.30 14.03 0.22
C GLY A 557 6.50 12.65 -0.40
N SER A 558 6.72 11.67 0.44
CA SER A 558 7.11 10.32 0.07
C SER A 558 6.07 9.53 -0.74
N HIS A 559 4.79 9.88 -0.61
CA HIS A 559 3.64 9.24 -1.29
C HIS A 559 2.97 10.15 -2.31
N SER A 560 3.61 11.24 -2.70
CA SER A 560 3.14 12.25 -3.63
C SER A 560 4.29 12.61 -4.58
N VAL A 561 4.63 13.88 -4.72
CA VAL A 561 5.70 14.38 -5.60
C VAL A 561 7.00 14.46 -4.80
N ARG A 562 7.89 13.48 -5.00
CA ARG A 562 9.07 13.20 -4.15
C ARG A 562 10.21 14.25 -4.24
N GLY A 563 10.14 15.22 -5.12
CA GLY A 563 11.08 16.35 -5.13
C GLY A 563 10.75 17.46 -4.13
N PHE A 564 9.63 17.33 -3.40
CA PHE A 564 9.19 18.30 -2.40
C PHE A 564 9.08 17.66 -1.02
N GLY A 565 9.31 18.46 0.03
CA GLY A 565 8.97 18.07 1.39
C GLY A 565 7.46 17.85 1.56
N GLU A 566 7.04 17.30 2.69
CA GLU A 566 5.64 16.97 2.95
C GLU A 566 4.75 18.21 2.86
N ASN A 567 3.71 18.16 2.01
CA ASN A 567 2.75 19.23 1.74
C ASN A 567 3.35 20.54 1.15
N GLN A 568 4.58 20.52 0.65
CA GLN A 568 5.28 21.72 0.20
C GLN A 568 5.03 22.08 -1.28
N LEU A 569 4.33 21.25 -2.03
CA LEU A 569 3.93 21.56 -3.41
C LEU A 569 2.57 22.24 -3.44
N GLY A 570 2.49 23.42 -4.01
CA GLY A 570 1.22 24.14 -4.22
C GLY A 570 1.20 25.56 -3.66
N PRO A 571 0.01 26.14 -3.47
CA PRO A 571 -0.16 27.47 -2.93
C PRO A 571 0.43 27.58 -1.52
N ARG A 572 1.37 28.49 -1.33
CA ARG A 572 2.03 28.75 -0.05
C ARG A 572 2.34 30.24 0.10
N VAL A 573 2.58 30.63 1.33
CA VAL A 573 3.01 31.97 1.69
C VAL A 573 4.19 31.88 2.65
N LEU A 574 4.89 32.96 2.80
CA LEU A 574 5.99 33.08 3.75
C LEU A 574 5.51 33.85 4.96
N THR A 575 5.90 33.41 6.14
CA THR A 575 5.70 34.19 7.38
C THR A 575 7.05 34.61 7.96
N VAL A 576 7.10 35.82 8.47
CA VAL A 576 8.28 36.41 9.10
C VAL A 576 7.86 37.20 10.33
N ALA A 577 8.70 37.23 11.35
CA ALA A 577 8.45 38.04 12.51
C ALA A 577 8.71 39.51 12.22
N VAL A 578 7.89 40.41 12.76
CA VAL A 578 7.96 41.85 12.48
C VAL A 578 9.29 42.50 12.92
N ASP A 579 9.84 42.05 14.03
CA ASP A 579 11.15 42.49 14.56
C ASP A 579 12.31 42.19 13.59
N ILE A 580 12.24 41.06 12.88
CA ILE A 580 13.23 40.70 11.84
C ILE A 580 13.12 41.65 10.65
N LEU A 581 11.89 41.98 10.20
CA LEU A 581 11.67 42.95 9.13
C LEU A 581 12.19 44.35 9.49
N GLN A 582 11.80 44.85 10.66
CA GLN A 582 12.21 46.17 11.17
C GLN A 582 13.71 46.30 11.35
N LYS A 583 14.36 45.24 11.80
CA LYS A 583 15.83 45.22 11.99
C LYS A 583 16.57 45.27 10.63
N ASN A 584 16.08 44.57 9.62
CA ASN A 584 16.78 44.45 8.32
C ASN A 584 16.41 45.51 7.30
N ASP A 585 15.22 46.10 7.41
CA ASP A 585 14.74 47.25 6.57
C ASP A 585 14.92 48.58 7.32
N SER A 586 16.12 48.79 7.86
CA SER A 586 16.43 49.94 8.75
C SER A 586 16.32 51.31 8.09
N THR A 587 16.31 51.41 6.76
CA THR A 587 16.19 52.66 5.99
C THR A 587 14.73 53.06 5.79
N ASN A 588 13.77 52.15 5.97
CA ASN A 588 12.36 52.39 5.76
C ASN A 588 11.69 52.87 7.06
N VAL A 589 11.48 54.19 7.17
CA VAL A 589 10.91 54.84 8.37
C VAL A 589 9.52 54.28 8.72
N LEU A 590 8.66 53.98 7.72
CA LEU A 590 7.33 53.41 7.95
C LEU A 590 7.41 52.02 8.59
N CYS A 591 8.38 51.22 8.17
CA CYS A 591 8.61 49.89 8.71
C CYS A 591 9.21 49.94 10.12
N THR A 592 10.29 50.71 10.30
CA THR A 592 11.03 50.76 11.56
C THR A 592 10.25 51.39 12.70
N SER A 593 9.42 52.41 12.42
CA SER A 593 8.54 53.03 13.40
C SER A 593 7.31 52.17 13.76
N GLY A 594 7.00 51.16 12.95
CA GLY A 594 5.75 50.38 13.04
C GLY A 594 4.51 51.16 12.60
N ALA A 595 4.67 52.35 11.98
CA ALA A 595 3.54 53.15 11.49
C ALA A 595 2.77 52.43 10.36
N ASP A 596 3.50 51.76 9.45
CA ASP A 596 2.93 50.87 8.47
C ASP A 596 3.84 49.66 8.21
N VAL A 597 3.54 48.57 8.91
CA VAL A 597 4.29 47.30 8.77
C VAL A 597 4.12 46.70 7.36
N THR A 598 3.05 47.04 6.63
CA THR A 598 2.84 46.49 5.28
C THR A 598 3.84 47.05 4.27
N ALA A 599 4.42 48.21 4.55
CA ALA A 599 5.44 48.86 3.70
C ALA A 599 6.85 48.26 3.90
N CYS A 600 7.06 47.37 4.84
CA CYS A 600 8.35 46.70 5.03
C CYS A 600 8.78 45.91 3.79
N ASN A 601 10.07 46.02 3.44
CA ASN A 601 10.63 45.33 2.29
C ASN A 601 11.14 43.94 2.68
N PRO A 602 10.49 42.85 2.28
CA PRO A 602 10.96 41.48 2.59
C PRO A 602 12.23 41.09 1.80
N ASN A 603 12.64 41.92 0.80
CA ASN A 603 13.84 41.72 0.00
C ASN A 603 15.02 42.60 0.45
N ALA A 604 14.95 43.24 1.63
CA ALA A 604 16.03 44.02 2.17
C ALA A 604 17.35 43.24 2.26
N PRO A 605 18.52 43.88 2.07
CA PRO A 605 19.82 43.17 1.97
C PRO A 605 20.19 42.24 3.14
N GLY A 606 19.67 42.52 4.34
CA GLY A 606 19.90 41.70 5.54
C GLY A 606 18.98 40.44 5.66
N MET A 607 17.97 40.31 4.82
CA MET A 607 16.99 39.24 4.89
C MET A 607 17.50 37.96 4.21
N ALA A 608 17.57 36.87 4.95
CA ALA A 608 17.91 35.55 4.42
C ALA A 608 16.66 34.67 4.26
N ASP A 609 16.70 33.68 3.38
CA ASP A 609 15.57 32.77 3.17
C ASP A 609 15.19 31.98 4.43
N ARG A 610 16.16 31.70 5.32
CA ARG A 610 15.93 31.07 6.63
C ARG A 610 15.11 31.91 7.63
N ASP A 611 14.94 33.20 7.37
CA ASP A 611 14.14 34.10 8.22
C ASP A 611 12.64 33.97 7.94
N PHE A 612 12.30 33.26 6.89
CA PHE A 612 10.94 33.02 6.43
C PHE A 612 10.52 31.57 6.63
N ASP A 613 9.34 31.36 7.20
CA ASP A 613 8.72 30.05 7.30
C ASP A 613 7.67 29.86 6.18
N PRO A 614 7.82 28.88 5.29
CA PRO A 614 6.83 28.58 4.28
C PRO A 614 5.59 27.92 4.90
N ARG A 615 4.41 28.47 4.60
CA ARG A 615 3.12 27.98 5.09
C ARG A 615 2.27 27.49 3.91
N PRO A 616 2.05 26.17 3.79
CA PRO A 616 1.15 25.61 2.78
C PRO A 616 -0.30 26.05 3.05
N LEU A 617 -0.96 26.55 2.03
CA LEU A 617 -2.37 26.95 2.09
C LEU A 617 -3.32 25.86 1.57
N GLY A 618 -2.78 24.85 0.88
CA GLY A 618 -3.55 23.83 0.19
C GLY A 618 -4.36 24.35 -0.99
N GLY A 619 -4.86 23.45 -1.81
CA GLY A 619 -5.66 23.75 -2.99
C GLY A 619 -7.07 23.18 -2.95
N THR A 620 -7.90 23.66 -3.88
CA THR A 620 -9.22 23.09 -4.14
C THR A 620 -9.23 22.12 -5.33
N PHE A 621 -8.11 22.05 -6.03
CA PHE A 621 -7.88 21.14 -7.13
C PHE A 621 -6.44 20.60 -7.06
N MET A 622 -6.30 19.31 -7.32
CA MET A 622 -5.01 18.61 -7.33
C MET A 622 -4.97 17.62 -8.49
N VAL A 623 -3.83 17.53 -9.13
CA VAL A 623 -3.50 16.45 -10.06
C VAL A 623 -2.08 16.03 -9.78
N GLU A 624 -1.86 14.74 -9.67
CA GLU A 624 -0.54 14.12 -9.51
C GLU A 624 -0.41 12.94 -10.44
N GLY A 625 0.78 12.71 -10.91
CA GLY A 625 1.14 11.52 -11.68
C GLY A 625 2.57 11.10 -11.42
N SER A 626 2.81 9.82 -11.48
CA SER A 626 4.14 9.23 -11.31
C SER A 626 4.34 8.10 -12.30
N VAL A 627 5.52 8.02 -12.86
CA VAL A 627 5.98 6.85 -13.62
C VAL A 627 7.27 6.36 -12.98
N GLU A 628 7.31 5.09 -12.63
CA GLU A 628 8.42 4.47 -11.93
C GLU A 628 8.85 3.18 -12.62
N ALA A 629 10.12 3.09 -13.02
CA ALA A 629 10.75 1.88 -13.51
C ALA A 629 11.49 1.18 -12.35
N ARG A 630 11.11 -0.06 -12.04
CA ARG A 630 11.72 -0.91 -11.02
C ARG A 630 12.54 -2.00 -11.68
N PHE A 631 13.75 -2.24 -11.17
CA PHE A 631 14.66 -3.25 -11.71
C PHE A 631 15.44 -3.92 -10.58
N PRO A 632 15.66 -5.25 -10.64
CA PRO A 632 16.48 -5.93 -9.65
C PRO A 632 17.93 -5.50 -9.77
N VAL A 633 18.50 -5.07 -8.65
CA VAL A 633 19.92 -4.70 -8.57
C VAL A 633 20.73 -5.84 -7.99
N TRP A 634 20.22 -6.44 -6.91
CA TRP A 634 20.88 -7.55 -6.23
C TRP A 634 19.86 -8.24 -5.28
N ARG A 635 20.25 -9.43 -4.74
CA ARG A 635 19.39 -10.26 -3.87
C ARG A 635 18.53 -9.43 -2.90
N GLY A 636 17.22 -9.34 -3.17
CA GLY A 636 16.26 -8.60 -2.36
C GLY A 636 16.30 -7.06 -2.48
N LEU A 637 17.31 -6.49 -3.16
CA LEU A 637 17.39 -5.05 -3.45
C LEU A 637 16.88 -4.77 -4.86
N ILE A 638 15.89 -3.91 -4.96
CA ILE A 638 15.28 -3.43 -6.19
C ILE A 638 15.64 -1.95 -6.33
N GLY A 639 16.25 -1.57 -7.43
CA GLY A 639 16.44 -0.18 -7.80
C GLY A 639 15.17 0.38 -8.43
N ALA A 640 14.97 1.68 -8.28
CA ALA A 640 13.90 2.42 -8.91
C ALA A 640 14.41 3.72 -9.50
N ALA A 641 13.92 4.07 -10.68
CA ALA A 641 14.03 5.40 -11.26
C ALA A 641 12.64 5.93 -11.54
N PHE A 642 12.37 7.17 -11.22
CA PHE A 642 11.03 7.72 -11.31
C PHE A 642 11.01 9.16 -11.80
N VAL A 643 9.85 9.54 -12.32
CA VAL A 643 9.50 10.93 -12.61
C VAL A 643 8.11 11.16 -12.03
N ASP A 644 8.02 12.09 -11.10
CA ASP A 644 6.78 12.54 -10.52
C ASP A 644 6.40 13.89 -11.08
N ALA A 645 5.11 14.12 -11.26
CA ALA A 645 4.56 15.41 -11.66
C ALA A 645 3.35 15.75 -10.79
N GLY A 646 3.22 16.99 -10.40
CA GLY A 646 2.09 17.42 -9.57
C GLY A 646 1.74 18.88 -9.70
N LEU A 647 0.46 19.16 -9.45
CA LEU A 647 -0.11 20.48 -9.48
C LEU A 647 -1.20 20.59 -8.41
N VAL A 648 -1.07 21.58 -7.53
CA VAL A 648 -2.10 21.94 -6.55
C VAL A 648 -2.46 23.40 -6.75
N GLN A 649 -3.75 23.69 -6.88
CA GLN A 649 -4.24 25.04 -7.15
C GLN A 649 -5.54 25.38 -6.41
N ARG A 650 -5.80 26.68 -6.25
CA ARG A 650 -7.15 27.20 -6.00
C ARG A 650 -7.85 27.34 -7.36
N ARG A 651 -8.88 26.54 -7.61
CA ARG A 651 -9.54 26.50 -8.93
C ARG A 651 -11.04 26.27 -8.80
N ARG A 652 -11.81 26.93 -9.65
CA ARG A 652 -13.22 26.57 -9.95
C ARG A 652 -13.24 25.57 -11.10
N ILE A 653 -14.26 24.71 -11.19
CA ILE A 653 -14.45 23.79 -12.32
C ILE A 653 -14.50 24.62 -13.61
N GLY A 654 -13.86 24.13 -14.66
CA GLY A 654 -13.85 24.81 -15.99
C GLY A 654 -12.73 25.82 -16.20
N GLN A 655 -11.95 26.20 -15.18
CA GLN A 655 -10.81 27.10 -15.35
C GLN A 655 -9.55 26.31 -15.76
N LEU A 656 -8.81 26.81 -16.75
CA LEU A 656 -7.51 26.26 -17.12
C LEU A 656 -6.47 26.48 -16.00
N PRO A 657 -5.48 25.57 -15.84
CA PRO A 657 -4.42 25.74 -14.86
C PRO A 657 -3.63 27.03 -15.09
N THR A 658 -3.50 27.87 -14.07
CA THR A 658 -2.71 29.11 -14.13
C THR A 658 -1.23 28.91 -13.81
N ARG A 659 -0.87 27.77 -13.15
CA ARG A 659 0.51 27.39 -12.85
C ARG A 659 0.91 26.14 -13.65
N ARG A 660 2.19 26.03 -13.96
CA ARG A 660 2.75 24.82 -14.57
C ARG A 660 2.87 23.72 -13.51
N ALA A 661 2.69 22.45 -13.92
CA ALA A 661 2.97 21.31 -13.07
C ALA A 661 4.47 21.26 -12.71
N ALA A 662 4.78 20.95 -11.47
CA ALA A 662 6.14 20.64 -11.08
C ALA A 662 6.49 19.22 -11.53
N ILE A 663 7.67 19.03 -12.11
CA ILE A 663 8.18 17.74 -12.56
C ILE A 663 9.47 17.44 -11.78
N THR A 664 9.52 16.30 -11.12
CA THR A 664 10.63 15.92 -10.24
C THR A 664 11.15 14.54 -10.60
N PRO A 665 12.30 14.44 -11.28
CA PRO A 665 12.97 13.18 -11.47
C PRO A 665 13.62 12.71 -10.18
N GLY A 666 13.84 11.39 -10.07
CA GLY A 666 14.51 10.83 -8.91
C GLY A 666 14.88 9.35 -9.08
N PHE A 667 15.55 8.84 -8.07
CA PHE A 667 15.93 7.44 -7.99
C PHE A 667 15.83 6.95 -6.55
N GLY A 668 15.77 5.63 -6.39
CA GLY A 668 15.64 5.05 -5.06
C GLY A 668 15.96 3.57 -5.00
N GLY A 669 15.90 3.04 -3.81
CA GLY A 669 16.08 1.62 -3.52
C GLY A 669 14.95 1.06 -2.69
N ARG A 670 14.60 -0.19 -2.95
CA ARG A 670 13.59 -0.94 -2.19
C ARG A 670 14.20 -2.23 -1.70
N TYR A 671 14.10 -2.48 -0.42
CA TYR A 671 14.55 -3.72 0.19
C TYR A 671 13.34 -4.53 0.69
N LYS A 672 13.18 -5.76 0.21
CA LYS A 672 12.12 -6.65 0.68
C LYS A 672 12.39 -7.09 2.10
N SER A 673 11.55 -6.67 3.03
CA SER A 673 11.60 -7.09 4.43
C SER A 673 10.33 -7.86 4.83
N PRO A 674 10.35 -8.62 5.95
CA PRO A 674 9.16 -9.32 6.46
C PRO A 674 7.98 -8.40 6.81
N VAL A 675 8.26 -7.11 7.05
CA VAL A 675 7.26 -6.09 7.40
C VAL A 675 6.82 -5.24 6.20
N GLY A 676 7.21 -5.63 5.00
CA GLY A 676 6.98 -4.90 3.76
C GLY A 676 8.26 -4.30 3.17
N PRO A 677 8.22 -3.73 1.96
CA PRO A 677 9.39 -3.11 1.34
C PRO A 677 9.82 -1.86 2.12
N ILE A 678 11.08 -1.83 2.55
CA ILE A 678 11.73 -0.62 3.06
C ILE A 678 12.20 0.18 1.86
N ARG A 679 11.83 1.45 1.80
CA ARG A 679 12.07 2.33 0.67
C ARG A 679 12.91 3.55 1.07
N ALA A 680 13.92 3.84 0.24
CA ALA A 680 14.68 5.07 0.32
C ALA A 680 14.69 5.71 -1.07
N ASP A 681 14.09 6.87 -1.21
CA ASP A 681 14.00 7.61 -2.47
C ASP A 681 14.66 8.98 -2.35
N ILE A 682 15.34 9.40 -3.39
CA ILE A 682 15.88 10.74 -3.55
C ILE A 682 15.18 11.39 -4.74
N GLY A 683 14.36 12.39 -4.46
CA GLY A 683 13.71 13.21 -5.46
C GLY A 683 14.50 14.51 -5.68
N PHE A 684 14.53 14.99 -6.92
CA PHE A 684 15.23 16.21 -7.30
C PHE A 684 14.21 17.34 -7.55
N ASN A 685 14.29 18.40 -6.73
CA ASN A 685 13.48 19.59 -6.93
C ASN A 685 14.06 20.45 -8.05
N PRO A 686 13.30 20.83 -9.09
CA PRO A 686 13.79 21.67 -10.18
C PRO A 686 14.24 23.07 -9.76
N GLY A 687 13.87 23.51 -8.55
CA GLY A 687 14.38 24.76 -7.97
C GLY A 687 13.91 26.01 -8.71
N THR A 688 12.62 26.10 -9.00
CA THR A 688 12.04 27.31 -9.59
C THR A 688 12.00 28.44 -8.57
N THR A 689 12.51 29.61 -8.97
CA THR A 689 12.32 30.84 -8.21
C THR A 689 10.84 31.21 -8.19
N GLU A 690 10.29 31.44 -7.01
CA GLU A 690 8.89 31.80 -6.83
C GLU A 690 8.79 33.18 -6.16
N SER A 691 7.83 33.98 -6.62
CA SER A 691 7.43 35.20 -5.94
C SER A 691 6.30 34.85 -4.98
N LEU A 692 6.58 34.85 -3.67
CA LEU A 692 5.64 34.42 -2.65
C LEU A 692 5.17 35.61 -1.80
N PRO A 693 3.87 35.74 -1.51
CA PRO A 693 3.36 36.71 -0.58
C PRO A 693 3.98 36.51 0.81
N VAL A 694 4.26 37.59 1.50
CA VAL A 694 4.80 37.58 2.85
C VAL A 694 3.76 38.11 3.82
N VAL A 695 3.58 37.42 4.93
CA VAL A 695 2.66 37.78 6.01
C VAL A 695 3.42 37.97 7.31
N THR A 696 3.07 39.01 8.03
CA THR A 696 3.63 39.28 9.36
C THR A 696 2.52 39.68 10.34
N GLU A 697 2.85 39.71 11.63
CA GLU A 697 1.95 40.21 12.66
C GLU A 697 2.10 41.72 12.78
N ASN A 698 0.97 42.44 12.79
CA ASN A 698 0.91 43.84 13.17
C ASN A 698 0.17 43.98 14.51
N VAL A 699 0.66 44.80 15.42
CA VAL A 699 0.04 45.05 16.71
C VAL A 699 -0.47 46.48 16.73
N VAL A 700 -1.78 46.65 16.62
CA VAL A 700 -2.44 47.95 16.70
C VAL A 700 -3.30 47.98 17.96
N ASN A 701 -3.10 48.94 18.81
CA ASN A 701 -3.83 49.11 20.11
C ASN A 701 -3.86 47.84 20.98
N GLY A 702 -2.75 47.11 21.00
CA GLY A 702 -2.64 45.84 21.75
C GLY A 702 -3.32 44.63 21.12
N GLN A 703 -4.00 44.80 19.98
CA GLN A 703 -4.59 43.73 19.22
C GLN A 703 -3.63 43.24 18.10
N LYS A 704 -3.39 41.95 18.04
CA LYS A 704 -2.60 41.30 16.97
C LYS A 704 -3.46 41.07 15.75
N THR A 705 -3.00 41.56 14.61
CA THR A 705 -3.66 41.36 13.30
C THR A 705 -2.60 40.89 12.31
N LEU A 706 -2.95 39.93 11.47
CA LEU A 706 -2.08 39.49 10.39
C LEU A 706 -2.24 40.42 9.19
N VAL A 707 -1.12 40.89 8.66
CA VAL A 707 -1.06 41.73 7.47
C VAL A 707 -0.17 41.13 6.40
N THR A 708 -0.56 41.32 5.13
CA THR A 708 0.25 40.95 3.98
C THR A 708 1.11 42.12 3.59
N LEU A 709 2.41 41.91 3.40
CA LEU A 709 3.30 42.97 2.90
C LEU A 709 2.94 43.38 1.48
N GLN A 710 3.19 44.66 1.15
CA GLN A 710 2.94 45.19 -0.21
C GLN A 710 3.82 44.50 -1.25
N GLN A 711 5.05 44.10 -0.86
CA GLN A 711 5.99 43.45 -1.77
C GLN A 711 6.08 41.96 -1.44
N PRO A 712 6.05 41.07 -2.46
CA PRO A 712 6.34 39.67 -2.28
C PRO A 712 7.84 39.43 -2.13
N ARG A 713 8.21 38.35 -1.48
CA ARG A 713 9.58 37.83 -1.46
C ARG A 713 9.87 36.97 -2.69
N VAL A 714 10.98 37.27 -3.35
CA VAL A 714 11.55 36.39 -4.36
C VAL A 714 12.29 35.26 -3.64
N TYR A 715 11.62 34.14 -3.50
CA TYR A 715 12.13 32.96 -2.80
C TYR A 715 12.80 32.03 -3.79
N SER A 716 14.08 31.79 -3.63
CA SER A 716 14.86 30.85 -4.42
C SER A 716 15.34 29.73 -3.50
N PRO A 717 14.98 28.47 -3.75
CA PRO A 717 15.57 27.37 -3.00
C PRO A 717 17.09 27.38 -3.17
N ALA A 718 17.81 27.04 -2.10
CA ALA A 718 19.27 27.11 -2.01
C ALA A 718 20.01 26.59 -3.24
N GLY A 719 21.07 27.30 -3.67
CA GLY A 719 21.63 27.25 -5.01
C GLY A 719 22.48 26.01 -5.38
N GLY A 720 22.63 24.99 -4.55
CA GLY A 720 23.46 23.79 -4.85
C GLY A 720 22.62 22.58 -5.29
N ILE A 721 23.18 21.68 -6.11
CA ILE A 721 22.50 20.44 -6.53
C ILE A 721 22.09 19.59 -5.32
N LEU A 722 22.96 19.48 -4.31
CA LEU A 722 22.70 18.68 -3.10
C LEU A 722 21.58 19.27 -2.24
N SER A 723 21.41 20.60 -2.22
CA SER A 723 20.33 21.25 -1.46
C SER A 723 18.95 21.08 -2.12
N ARG A 724 18.91 20.66 -3.39
CA ARG A 724 17.69 20.34 -4.14
C ARG A 724 17.30 18.88 -4.05
N MET A 725 18.12 18.05 -3.41
CA MET A 725 17.83 16.63 -3.20
C MET A 725 16.99 16.44 -1.92
N VAL A 726 15.83 15.84 -2.07
CA VAL A 726 14.94 15.51 -0.95
C VAL A 726 14.96 14.00 -0.74
N LEU A 727 15.43 13.60 0.44
CA LEU A 727 15.46 12.19 0.85
C LEU A 727 14.15 11.81 1.55
N HIS A 728 13.53 10.75 1.08
CA HIS A 728 12.36 10.14 1.68
C HIS A 728 12.66 8.72 2.13
N LEU A 729 12.32 8.42 3.39
CA LEU A 729 12.36 7.06 3.95
C LEU A 729 10.96 6.63 4.32
N SER A 730 10.54 5.45 3.88
CA SER A 730 9.22 4.91 4.18
C SER A 730 9.22 3.38 4.15
N ILE A 731 8.20 2.80 4.78
CA ILE A 731 7.87 1.37 4.68
C ILE A 731 6.61 1.27 3.82
N GLY A 732 6.63 0.42 2.79
CA GLY A 732 5.54 0.26 1.83
C GLY A 732 5.89 0.76 0.42
N GLU A 733 4.92 0.67 -0.49
CA GLU A 733 5.07 1.14 -1.88
C GLU A 733 4.90 2.66 -2.00
N ALA A 734 5.33 3.23 -3.12
CA ALA A 734 5.24 4.67 -3.37
C ALA A 734 3.77 5.13 -3.55
N PHE A 735 2.93 4.26 -4.08
CA PHE A 735 1.52 4.47 -4.40
C PHE A 735 0.79 3.13 -4.44
#